data_ebc77bf904775c912036ac8f92de4f28
#
_entry.id   ebc77bf904775c912036ac8f92de4f28
#
_cell.length_a   1.000
_cell.length_b   1.000
_cell.length_c   1.000
_cell.angle_alpha   90.00
_cell.angle_beta   90.00
_cell.angle_gamma   90.00
#
_symmetry.space_group_name_H-M   'P 1'
#
loop_
_entity.id
_entity.type
_entity.pdbx_description
1 polymer ?
#
loop_
_entity_poly.entity_id
_entity_poly.type
_entity_poly.pdbx_seq_one_letter_code
_entity_poly.pdbx_strand_id
1 'polypeptide(L)'
;MTFLTRFSLKNAAAVFVCSFLLMFLGLYSFSSLKVDLLPNIEFPQLSIEAVYPGASPQDVNEEVTAKLEEKLKSLDGLKQMQSSSYEGMAVINLEFPFRTDMEKMERQVESLIDKAGLPDHVQTEVNRFSFGSIPVFNISLFAKNETDLQTLLETEVIPELNKIDGVNSVSIGGDSERLIRITVDRKKAAQAGLNLSEIKNQINEKVLAFPAGTLQTDTWQIPVRVEEKLNTIHELKNLKLVPTAVPMAANGLQRVASVKLGDIATIEEVNEQSEFTRYNLKPSLSMAVTKKQDANTIEVADQVIKVLNSYKHQFDYSIGFDSSAGIKQSVESLVREGLLGALFASLAVLLFLRNVRATVIAIVSIPLSLLVSAIFLNRMDITLNVMTLGGMAVAVGRVVDDSIVVIENIFRRVRREKTGMSDDLVEQSTKEIVKAIVSSTITTVVVFLPLGLVGGITGEFFLPFALTITFALLASLLVAVTVVPILAKFSFRRVPPEEKEGALQRLYGRIIEWALNHKAIVFVLSVVLLVGSLALVPKLGFTFLPNEEQKTLVASIELPASTSVVKTNDVSLEMEKMFLKRSDVESVTAAVGSRDFRTGLKRPNQASYYIRLKDSADTAKTVAVLEKEMRRIANQLAPGAKVGVQEMSSGGPPTNNNVNIDLYSNDLEALQTAAKQVETYLKQRDDVKDVTNNLTEKQKQVIVAIDPEKAAAYGVSGMQLLGAVADATKPVDVGTLKLGGKDEQVELSYDETLGSIDELKEIPIVTRNGVIPLSAVAEVKEADVYTSIQKLDGKVFARVSAQIVGDNIQKVTNDISKHVNDLKIPSDVTVKTGGGSDETVQTFRELGVAMAAAIGLVYLTMLITFGKVRVPLIILSSLLFVPIGSLFALYVADEPLSISVMIGLLMLIGIVTTNAIVLVDRIGQNREQKRMTVRSAIIEAGKTRLRPILMTAFATVTALIPLALTNEAGTLISKGLAITVIGGLTSSTLLTLVFIPAMYEAFFFRTAKREPMAK
;
A
#
# COMPACT_ATOMS: atom_id res chain seq x y z
N MET A 1 9.64 42.39 2.19
CA MET A 1 9.32 42.12 0.77
C MET A 1 9.62 43.27 -0.17
N THR A 2 9.25 44.53 0.11
CA THR A 2 9.56 45.69 -0.74
C THR A 2 11.09 45.93 -0.89
N PHE A 3 11.88 45.59 0.13
CA PHE A 3 13.33 45.59 0.04
C PHE A 3 13.86 44.61 -1.04
N LEU A 4 13.25 43.40 -1.15
CA LEU A 4 13.62 42.42 -2.19
C LEU A 4 13.36 42.95 -3.60
N THR A 5 12.19 43.61 -3.82
CA THR A 5 11.83 44.18 -5.12
C THR A 5 12.82 45.31 -5.49
N ARG A 6 13.17 46.20 -4.54
CA ARG A 6 14.14 47.28 -4.74
C ARG A 6 15.53 46.71 -5.03
N PHE A 7 15.96 45.71 -4.26
CA PHE A 7 17.23 45.02 -4.48
C PHE A 7 17.28 44.38 -5.87
N SER A 8 16.20 43.68 -6.27
CA SER A 8 16.14 42.96 -7.56
C SER A 8 16.15 43.94 -8.75
N LEU A 9 15.43 45.04 -8.68
CA LEU A 9 15.43 46.08 -9.74
C LEU A 9 16.80 46.72 -9.91
N LYS A 10 17.56 46.95 -8.81
CA LYS A 10 18.94 47.50 -8.86
C LYS A 10 19.95 46.48 -9.36
N ASN A 11 19.78 45.20 -9.06
CA ASN A 11 20.74 44.11 -9.35
C ASN A 11 20.12 43.08 -10.33
N ALA A 12 19.45 43.53 -11.37
CA ALA A 12 18.70 42.67 -12.29
C ALA A 12 19.55 41.51 -12.88
N ALA A 13 20.81 41.81 -13.28
CA ALA A 13 21.71 40.80 -13.82
C ALA A 13 22.01 39.68 -12.81
N ALA A 14 22.24 40.01 -11.54
CA ALA A 14 22.53 39.06 -10.49
C ALA A 14 21.29 38.18 -10.23
N VAL A 15 20.09 38.76 -10.23
CA VAL A 15 18.81 38.00 -10.05
C VAL A 15 18.59 37.05 -11.21
N PHE A 16 18.87 37.44 -12.45
CA PHE A 16 18.77 36.54 -13.60
C PHE A 16 19.76 35.37 -13.52
N VAL A 17 21.02 35.66 -13.17
CA VAL A 17 22.05 34.61 -12.99
C VAL A 17 21.60 33.64 -11.89
N CYS A 18 21.15 34.13 -10.74
CA CYS A 18 20.61 33.28 -9.67
C CYS A 18 19.41 32.46 -10.13
N SER A 19 18.49 33.07 -10.92
CA SER A 19 17.32 32.37 -11.44
C SER A 19 17.71 31.23 -12.41
N PHE A 20 18.68 31.47 -13.28
CA PHE A 20 19.24 30.45 -14.18
C PHE A 20 19.95 29.34 -13.41
N LEU A 21 20.73 29.68 -12.38
CA LEU A 21 21.38 28.68 -11.52
C LEU A 21 20.31 27.81 -10.77
N LEU A 22 19.27 28.43 -10.26
CA LEU A 22 18.16 27.72 -9.61
C LEU A 22 17.39 26.84 -10.61
N MET A 23 17.19 27.29 -11.85
CA MET A 23 16.58 26.45 -12.90
C MET A 23 17.47 25.26 -13.25
N PHE A 24 18.76 25.46 -13.41
CA PHE A 24 19.70 24.36 -13.69
C PHE A 24 19.80 23.38 -12.54
N LEU A 25 19.97 23.87 -11.31
CA LEU A 25 19.98 23.03 -10.11
C LEU A 25 18.65 22.30 -9.91
N GLY A 26 17.54 22.97 -10.18
CA GLY A 26 16.22 22.39 -10.11
C GLY A 26 16.00 21.29 -11.14
N LEU A 27 16.47 21.47 -12.37
CA LEU A 27 16.41 20.45 -13.42
C LEU A 27 17.28 19.25 -13.06
N TYR A 28 18.49 19.49 -12.55
CA TYR A 28 19.35 18.42 -12.03
C TYR A 28 18.67 17.67 -10.89
N SER A 29 18.12 18.38 -9.90
CA SER A 29 17.40 17.77 -8.78
C SER A 29 16.19 16.97 -9.25
N PHE A 30 15.40 17.49 -10.20
CA PHE A 30 14.25 16.79 -10.75
C PHE A 30 14.64 15.48 -11.45
N SER A 31 15.73 15.49 -12.23
CA SER A 31 16.24 14.29 -12.92
C SER A 31 16.88 13.27 -11.98
N SER A 32 17.30 13.69 -10.79
CA SER A 32 17.91 12.83 -9.77
C SER A 32 16.93 12.35 -8.68
N LEU A 33 15.65 12.78 -8.75
CA LEU A 33 14.62 12.27 -7.85
C LEU A 33 14.37 10.78 -8.09
N LYS A 34 14.36 10.01 -7.03
CA LYS A 34 13.92 8.60 -7.08
C LYS A 34 12.46 8.56 -7.51
N VAL A 35 12.09 7.61 -8.37
CA VAL A 35 10.74 7.51 -8.93
C VAL A 35 10.06 6.27 -8.37
N ASP A 36 8.88 6.48 -7.77
CA ASP A 36 8.04 5.43 -7.22
C ASP A 36 6.56 5.70 -7.55
N LEU A 37 5.69 4.72 -7.36
CA LEU A 37 4.25 4.93 -7.52
C LEU A 37 3.69 5.76 -6.38
N LEU A 38 4.02 5.37 -5.15
CA LEU A 38 3.54 5.95 -3.90
C LEU A 38 4.68 6.56 -3.10
N PRO A 39 4.38 7.43 -2.14
CA PRO A 39 5.35 7.88 -1.17
C PRO A 39 6.00 6.70 -0.44
N ASN A 40 7.29 6.84 -0.11
CA ASN A 40 7.98 5.85 0.70
C ASN A 40 7.46 5.91 2.14
N ILE A 41 6.49 5.05 2.47
CA ILE A 41 5.88 4.98 3.80
C ILE A 41 6.40 3.74 4.51
N GLU A 42 6.97 3.94 5.68
CA GLU A 42 7.32 2.86 6.59
C GLU A 42 6.09 2.48 7.41
N PHE A 43 5.59 1.26 7.21
CA PHE A 43 4.49 0.75 8.01
C PHE A 43 5.00 0.36 9.39
N PRO A 44 4.38 0.84 10.46
CA PRO A 44 4.78 0.52 11.81
C PRO A 44 4.27 -0.87 12.21
N GLN A 45 4.65 -1.89 11.43
CA GLN A 45 4.25 -3.27 11.61
C GLN A 45 5.44 -4.22 11.51
N LEU A 46 5.51 -5.18 12.45
CA LEU A 46 6.41 -6.32 12.41
C LEU A 46 5.59 -7.60 12.33
N SER A 47 6.03 -8.54 11.50
CA SER A 47 5.50 -9.90 11.45
C SER A 47 6.56 -10.86 11.96
N ILE A 48 6.18 -11.67 12.93
CA ILE A 48 7.03 -12.75 13.47
C ILE A 48 6.47 -14.06 12.93
N GLU A 49 7.30 -14.80 12.22
CA GLU A 49 7.01 -16.14 11.78
C GLU A 49 7.78 -17.12 12.66
N ALA A 50 7.10 -18.10 13.22
CA ALA A 50 7.70 -19.13 14.03
C ALA A 50 7.27 -20.50 13.52
N VAL A 51 8.18 -21.21 12.83
CA VAL A 51 7.94 -22.51 12.22
C VAL A 51 8.21 -23.62 13.23
N TYR A 52 7.19 -24.44 13.50
CA TYR A 52 7.25 -25.62 14.39
C TYR A 52 6.75 -26.85 13.65
N PRO A 53 7.59 -27.53 12.85
CA PRO A 53 7.16 -28.55 11.92
C PRO A 53 6.44 -29.73 12.58
N GLY A 54 5.26 -30.08 12.03
CA GLY A 54 4.46 -31.22 12.49
C GLY A 54 3.60 -30.97 13.71
N ALA A 55 3.62 -29.75 14.27
CA ALA A 55 2.76 -29.37 15.39
C ALA A 55 1.36 -29.02 14.93
N SER A 56 0.32 -29.44 15.68
CA SER A 56 -1.06 -29.01 15.41
C SER A 56 -1.23 -27.52 15.71
N PRO A 57 -2.29 -26.86 15.22
CA PRO A 57 -2.59 -25.47 15.56
C PRO A 57 -2.71 -25.24 17.07
N GLN A 58 -3.15 -26.24 17.81
CA GLN A 58 -3.23 -26.19 19.28
C GLN A 58 -1.86 -26.23 19.94
N ASP A 59 -0.99 -27.17 19.50
CA ASP A 59 0.38 -27.26 20.03
C ASP A 59 1.18 -26.00 19.70
N VAL A 60 1.05 -25.46 18.49
CA VAL A 60 1.65 -24.20 18.08
C VAL A 60 1.15 -23.06 18.99
N ASN A 61 -0.16 -23.03 19.28
CA ASN A 61 -0.73 -22.01 20.13
C ASN A 61 -0.20 -22.08 21.57
N GLU A 62 -0.09 -23.28 22.15
CA GLU A 62 0.32 -23.47 23.55
C GLU A 62 1.83 -23.33 23.74
N GLU A 63 2.61 -23.96 22.86
CA GLU A 63 4.06 -24.07 23.04
C GLU A 63 4.86 -22.93 22.38
N VAL A 64 4.30 -22.23 21.41
CA VAL A 64 4.97 -21.17 20.67
C VAL A 64 4.27 -19.84 20.85
N THR A 65 3.01 -19.74 20.37
CA THR A 65 2.29 -18.46 20.29
C THR A 65 2.07 -17.84 21.67
N ALA A 66 1.61 -18.63 22.66
CA ALA A 66 1.34 -18.12 24.01
C ALA A 66 2.62 -17.62 24.71
N LYS A 67 3.74 -18.33 24.52
CA LYS A 67 5.04 -17.93 25.09
C LYS A 67 5.56 -16.64 24.47
N LEU A 68 5.42 -16.50 23.13
CA LEU A 68 5.79 -15.27 22.44
C LEU A 68 4.89 -14.10 22.86
N GLU A 69 3.56 -14.30 22.89
CA GLU A 69 2.61 -13.27 23.33
C GLU A 69 2.91 -12.74 24.74
N GLU A 70 3.28 -13.64 25.67
CA GLU A 70 3.63 -13.27 27.05
C GLU A 70 4.81 -12.29 27.08
N LYS A 71 5.85 -12.52 26.29
CA LYS A 71 7.03 -11.66 26.23
C LYS A 71 6.76 -10.36 25.45
N LEU A 72 6.08 -10.47 24.31
CA LEU A 72 5.82 -9.35 23.41
C LEU A 72 4.84 -8.31 23.99
N LYS A 73 3.95 -8.71 24.93
CA LYS A 73 3.09 -7.77 25.67
C LYS A 73 3.85 -6.70 26.46
N SER A 74 5.13 -6.93 26.75
CA SER A 74 5.97 -5.98 27.48
C SER A 74 6.58 -4.88 26.58
N LEU A 75 6.34 -4.90 25.26
CA LEU A 75 6.87 -3.91 24.32
C LEU A 75 6.22 -2.54 24.53
N ASP A 76 7.06 -1.54 24.71
CA ASP A 76 6.60 -0.15 24.81
C ASP A 76 6.04 0.34 23.47
N GLY A 77 4.86 0.97 23.54
CA GLY A 77 4.21 1.53 22.35
C GLY A 77 3.50 0.50 21.47
N LEU A 78 3.39 -0.77 21.87
CA LEU A 78 2.58 -1.74 21.15
C LEU A 78 1.11 -1.29 21.13
N LYS A 79 0.58 -1.10 19.92
CA LYS A 79 -0.80 -0.66 19.71
C LYS A 79 -1.75 -1.86 19.63
N GLN A 80 -1.34 -2.91 18.90
CA GLN A 80 -2.14 -4.11 18.69
C GLN A 80 -1.23 -5.29 18.39
N MET A 81 -1.60 -6.46 18.89
CA MET A 81 -0.95 -7.74 18.62
C MET A 81 -1.99 -8.74 18.12
N GLN A 82 -1.83 -9.17 16.86
CA GLN A 82 -2.65 -10.23 16.28
C GLN A 82 -1.79 -11.47 16.06
N SER A 83 -2.20 -12.59 16.64
CA SER A 83 -1.52 -13.87 16.47
C SER A 83 -2.43 -14.89 15.80
N SER A 84 -1.82 -15.74 14.98
CA SER A 84 -2.48 -16.83 14.25
C SER A 84 -1.61 -18.08 14.37
N SER A 85 -2.17 -19.14 14.92
CA SER A 85 -1.53 -20.47 15.01
C SER A 85 -2.12 -21.38 13.96
N TYR A 86 -1.31 -21.83 13.04
CA TYR A 86 -1.63 -22.78 11.97
C TYR A 86 -0.93 -24.12 12.24
N GLU A 87 -1.20 -25.12 11.40
CA GLU A 87 -0.43 -26.35 11.40
C GLU A 87 1.04 -26.07 11.08
N GLY A 88 1.92 -26.41 12.00
CA GLY A 88 3.36 -26.24 11.86
C GLY A 88 3.89 -24.81 11.96
N MET A 89 3.06 -23.77 12.22
CA MET A 89 3.54 -22.39 12.22
C MET A 89 2.68 -21.42 13.04
N ALA A 90 3.33 -20.47 13.71
CA ALA A 90 2.71 -19.28 14.27
C ALA A 90 3.09 -18.04 13.45
N VAL A 91 2.13 -17.14 13.26
CA VAL A 91 2.35 -15.81 12.70
C VAL A 91 1.84 -14.78 13.71
N ILE A 92 2.69 -13.85 14.14
CA ILE A 92 2.33 -12.79 15.09
C ILE A 92 2.61 -11.43 14.43
N ASN A 93 1.56 -10.66 14.21
CA ASN A 93 1.65 -9.31 13.68
C ASN A 93 1.56 -8.30 14.82
N LEU A 94 2.55 -7.43 14.91
CA LEU A 94 2.65 -6.34 15.88
C LEU A 94 2.44 -5.01 15.19
N GLU A 95 1.50 -4.21 15.66
CA GLU A 95 1.24 -2.86 15.15
C GLU A 95 1.68 -1.82 16.19
N PHE A 96 2.40 -0.81 15.71
CA PHE A 96 2.90 0.31 16.52
C PHE A 96 2.33 1.64 15.99
N PRO A 97 2.44 2.73 16.75
CA PRO A 97 2.14 4.07 16.27
C PRO A 97 3.07 4.47 15.12
N PHE A 98 2.55 5.25 14.15
CA PHE A 98 3.39 5.86 13.12
C PHE A 98 4.51 6.69 13.76
N ARG A 99 5.66 6.74 13.10
CA ARG A 99 6.93 7.37 13.58
C ARG A 99 7.64 6.59 14.69
N THR A 100 7.25 5.35 14.94
CA THR A 100 8.06 4.45 15.77
C THR A 100 9.31 4.05 14.99
N ASP A 101 10.47 4.03 15.64
CA ASP A 101 11.71 3.53 15.08
C ASP A 101 11.63 1.99 14.97
N MET A 102 11.27 1.53 13.75
CA MET A 102 11.00 0.11 13.50
C MET A 102 12.26 -0.74 13.55
N GLU A 103 13.44 -0.19 13.23
CA GLU A 103 14.71 -0.90 13.33
C GLU A 103 15.06 -1.19 14.79
N LYS A 104 14.80 -0.24 15.66
CA LYS A 104 14.97 -0.45 17.11
C LYS A 104 13.95 -1.46 17.64
N MET A 105 12.69 -1.39 17.18
CA MET A 105 11.65 -2.34 17.60
C MET A 105 11.98 -3.77 17.17
N GLU A 106 12.42 -3.97 15.93
CA GLU A 106 12.83 -5.26 15.41
C GLU A 106 13.89 -5.91 16.30
N ARG A 107 14.99 -5.19 16.61
CA ARG A 107 16.03 -5.70 17.53
C ARG A 107 15.50 -6.02 18.94
N GLN A 108 14.53 -5.24 19.44
CA GLN A 108 13.89 -5.53 20.72
C GLN A 108 13.03 -6.79 20.66
N VAL A 109 12.26 -6.96 19.59
CA VAL A 109 11.45 -8.15 19.32
C VAL A 109 12.31 -9.39 19.25
N GLU A 110 13.40 -9.37 18.45
CA GLU A 110 14.37 -10.48 18.36
C GLU A 110 14.93 -10.86 19.73
N SER A 111 15.35 -9.87 20.53
CA SER A 111 15.84 -10.12 21.89
C SER A 111 14.77 -10.71 22.84
N LEU A 112 13.49 -10.44 22.63
CA LEU A 112 12.41 -11.02 23.43
C LEU A 112 12.06 -12.44 22.95
N ILE A 113 12.16 -12.71 21.67
CA ILE A 113 11.99 -14.06 21.08
C ILE A 113 13.04 -15.01 21.63
N ASP A 114 14.31 -14.60 21.67
CA ASP A 114 15.41 -15.39 22.23
C ASP A 114 15.17 -15.78 23.70
N LYS A 115 14.42 -14.93 24.44
CA LYS A 115 14.09 -15.15 25.87
C LYS A 115 12.74 -15.86 26.08
N ALA A 116 12.03 -16.21 25.01
CA ALA A 116 10.69 -16.78 25.12
C ALA A 116 10.70 -18.26 25.57
N GLY A 117 11.87 -18.95 25.52
CA GLY A 117 12.00 -20.35 25.91
C GLY A 117 11.19 -21.27 24.99
N LEU A 118 11.31 -21.04 23.70
CA LEU A 118 10.68 -21.86 22.66
C LEU A 118 11.31 -23.26 22.60
N PRO A 119 10.60 -24.28 22.07
CA PRO A 119 11.20 -25.58 21.81
C PRO A 119 12.38 -25.50 20.84
N ASP A 120 13.39 -26.38 21.02
CA ASP A 120 14.66 -26.36 20.28
C ASP A 120 14.53 -26.46 18.74
N HIS A 121 13.38 -26.93 18.24
CA HIS A 121 13.15 -27.12 16.81
C HIS A 121 12.32 -25.97 16.17
N VAL A 122 12.00 -24.93 16.93
CA VAL A 122 11.28 -23.77 16.43
C VAL A 122 12.25 -22.80 15.77
N GLN A 123 12.00 -22.49 14.51
CA GLN A 123 12.74 -21.46 13.78
C GLN A 123 11.90 -20.21 13.72
N THR A 124 12.49 -19.08 14.05
CA THR A 124 11.80 -17.78 14.09
C THR A 124 12.43 -16.79 13.12
N GLU A 125 11.60 -16.01 12.47
CA GLU A 125 11.99 -14.93 11.58
C GLU A 125 11.15 -13.69 11.88
N VAL A 126 11.79 -12.52 11.91
CA VAL A 126 11.11 -11.23 12.11
C VAL A 126 11.17 -10.44 10.82
N ASN A 127 10.02 -10.06 10.29
CA ASN A 127 9.90 -9.38 9.02
C ASN A 127 9.25 -8.00 9.20
N ARG A 128 9.84 -6.97 8.61
CA ARG A 128 9.22 -5.64 8.48
C ARG A 128 8.33 -5.61 7.24
N PHE A 129 7.12 -5.13 7.39
CA PHE A 129 6.27 -4.88 6.24
C PHE A 129 6.63 -3.54 5.60
N SER A 130 6.98 -3.56 4.32
CA SER A 130 7.22 -2.35 3.53
C SER A 130 6.67 -2.52 2.11
N PHE A 131 6.42 -1.41 1.41
CA PHE A 131 6.11 -1.48 -0.03
C PHE A 131 7.25 -2.07 -0.87
N GLY A 132 8.48 -2.01 -0.36
CA GLY A 132 9.64 -2.65 -0.99
C GLY A 132 9.57 -4.18 -0.98
N SER A 133 8.77 -4.78 -0.09
CA SER A 133 8.54 -6.23 -0.04
C SER A 133 7.65 -6.73 -1.18
N ILE A 134 6.91 -5.83 -1.85
CA ILE A 134 6.12 -6.18 -3.03
C ILE A 134 7.08 -6.38 -4.21
N PRO A 135 7.00 -7.51 -4.93
CA PRO A 135 7.88 -7.74 -6.07
C PRO A 135 7.79 -6.63 -7.12
N VAL A 136 8.92 -6.16 -7.60
CA VAL A 136 9.02 -5.27 -8.77
C VAL A 136 8.62 -6.04 -10.02
N PHE A 137 9.07 -7.30 -10.09
CA PHE A 137 8.77 -8.23 -11.16
C PHE A 137 8.31 -9.57 -10.64
N ASN A 138 7.37 -10.18 -11.38
CA ASN A 138 7.14 -11.61 -11.40
C ASN A 138 7.36 -12.09 -12.84
N ILE A 139 8.37 -12.91 -13.05
CA ILE A 139 8.87 -13.31 -14.36
C ILE A 139 8.80 -14.83 -14.47
N SER A 140 8.21 -15.35 -15.55
CA SER A 140 8.25 -16.77 -15.90
C SER A 140 9.43 -17.04 -16.84
N LEU A 141 10.24 -18.00 -16.50
CA LEU A 141 11.49 -18.36 -17.19
C LEU A 141 11.37 -19.74 -17.84
N PHE A 142 11.91 -19.87 -19.05
CA PHE A 142 11.80 -21.09 -19.86
C PHE A 142 13.18 -21.49 -20.36
N ALA A 143 13.59 -22.71 -20.06
CA ALA A 143 14.86 -23.26 -20.57
C ALA A 143 14.89 -23.28 -22.09
N LYS A 144 16.04 -22.93 -22.66
CA LYS A 144 16.37 -23.16 -24.07
C LYS A 144 17.38 -24.28 -24.18
N ASN A 145 17.20 -25.11 -25.19
CA ASN A 145 18.05 -26.26 -25.42
C ASN A 145 18.06 -27.18 -24.18
N GLU A 146 19.07 -27.89 -23.90
CA GLU A 146 19.23 -28.76 -22.73
C GLU A 146 19.83 -28.00 -21.51
N THR A 147 19.56 -26.71 -21.36
CA THR A 147 20.09 -25.91 -20.26
C THR A 147 19.41 -26.31 -18.95
N ASP A 148 20.20 -26.65 -17.95
CA ASP A 148 19.71 -26.75 -16.57
C ASP A 148 19.47 -25.34 -16.04
N LEU A 149 18.21 -24.90 -16.23
CA LEU A 149 17.80 -23.53 -15.92
C LEU A 149 17.92 -23.22 -14.42
N GLN A 150 17.58 -24.17 -13.55
CA GLN A 150 17.64 -23.95 -12.11
C GLN A 150 19.09 -23.72 -11.66
N THR A 151 20.00 -24.58 -12.04
CA THR A 151 21.43 -24.43 -11.72
C THR A 151 22.00 -23.12 -12.27
N LEU A 152 21.64 -22.75 -13.51
CA LEU A 152 22.07 -21.48 -14.11
C LEU A 152 21.57 -20.28 -13.31
N LEU A 153 20.31 -20.31 -12.89
CA LEU A 153 19.73 -19.21 -12.08
C LEU A 153 20.45 -19.08 -10.74
N GLU A 154 20.64 -20.19 -10.03
CA GLU A 154 21.24 -20.20 -8.70
C GLU A 154 22.73 -19.82 -8.70
N THR A 155 23.49 -20.26 -9.72
CA THR A 155 24.94 -20.07 -9.74
C THR A 155 25.39 -18.78 -10.43
N GLU A 156 24.65 -18.27 -11.40
CA GLU A 156 25.06 -17.12 -12.21
C GLU A 156 24.06 -15.95 -12.12
N VAL A 157 22.80 -16.17 -12.47
CA VAL A 157 21.86 -15.07 -12.69
C VAL A 157 21.46 -14.37 -11.38
N ILE A 158 21.07 -15.14 -10.35
CA ILE A 158 20.68 -14.59 -9.05
C ILE A 158 21.84 -13.84 -8.37
N PRO A 159 23.08 -14.39 -8.34
CA PRO A 159 24.22 -13.62 -7.82
C PRO A 159 24.52 -12.35 -8.58
N GLU A 160 24.25 -12.28 -9.90
CA GLU A 160 24.42 -11.09 -10.69
C GLU A 160 23.31 -10.07 -10.42
N LEU A 161 22.06 -10.51 -10.31
CA LEU A 161 20.92 -9.67 -9.95
C LEU A 161 21.06 -9.08 -8.54
N ASN A 162 21.55 -9.86 -7.58
CA ASN A 162 21.77 -9.40 -6.21
C ASN A 162 22.91 -8.35 -6.09
N LYS A 163 23.78 -8.20 -7.11
CA LYS A 163 24.79 -7.12 -7.16
C LYS A 163 24.21 -5.79 -7.61
N ILE A 164 23.02 -5.77 -8.18
CA ILE A 164 22.37 -4.53 -8.63
C ILE A 164 22.04 -3.71 -7.38
N ASP A 165 22.51 -2.46 -7.36
CA ASP A 165 22.17 -1.56 -6.28
C ASP A 165 20.66 -1.30 -6.26
N GLY A 166 20.07 -1.46 -5.07
CA GLY A 166 18.62 -1.33 -4.89
C GLY A 166 17.83 -2.63 -4.99
N VAL A 167 18.38 -3.75 -5.45
CA VAL A 167 17.74 -5.06 -5.30
C VAL A 167 17.85 -5.50 -3.84
N ASN A 168 16.74 -5.96 -3.27
CA ASN A 168 16.68 -6.50 -1.91
C ASN A 168 16.83 -8.02 -1.93
N SER A 169 16.00 -8.71 -2.70
CA SER A 169 16.08 -10.16 -2.84
C SER A 169 15.56 -10.62 -4.20
N VAL A 170 16.08 -11.76 -4.63
CA VAL A 170 15.62 -12.49 -5.81
C VAL A 170 15.24 -13.89 -5.35
N SER A 171 14.00 -14.29 -5.54
CA SER A 171 13.50 -15.62 -5.22
C SER A 171 12.99 -16.32 -6.46
N ILE A 172 13.19 -17.64 -6.50
CA ILE A 172 12.63 -18.52 -7.54
C ILE A 172 11.55 -19.40 -6.93
N GLY A 173 10.58 -19.77 -7.76
CA GLY A 173 9.52 -20.69 -7.42
C GLY A 173 9.27 -21.66 -8.58
N GLY A 174 8.66 -22.79 -8.28
CA GLY A 174 8.48 -23.87 -9.24
C GLY A 174 9.74 -24.72 -9.45
N ASP A 175 10.78 -24.47 -8.65
CA ASP A 175 12.00 -25.25 -8.61
C ASP A 175 11.73 -26.67 -8.09
N SER A 176 12.59 -27.59 -8.49
CA SER A 176 12.60 -28.95 -7.96
C SER A 176 13.78 -29.10 -7.02
N GLU A 177 13.50 -29.53 -5.80
CA GLU A 177 14.54 -29.91 -4.85
C GLU A 177 15.10 -31.25 -5.26
N ARG A 178 16.40 -31.27 -5.59
CA ARG A 178 17.12 -32.50 -5.87
C ARG A 178 17.56 -33.11 -4.55
N LEU A 179 17.09 -34.31 -4.28
CA LEU A 179 17.42 -35.00 -3.05
C LEU A 179 17.74 -36.47 -3.32
N ILE A 180 18.51 -37.06 -2.43
CA ILE A 180 18.75 -38.49 -2.41
C ILE A 180 17.75 -39.11 -1.44
N ARG A 181 16.82 -39.90 -1.97
CA ARG A 181 15.83 -40.61 -1.16
C ARG A 181 16.32 -42.01 -0.90
N ILE A 182 16.38 -42.37 0.38
CA ILE A 182 16.66 -43.69 0.86
C ILE A 182 15.32 -44.32 1.29
N THR A 183 14.74 -45.13 0.42
CA THR A 183 13.47 -45.82 0.67
C THR A 183 13.76 -47.16 1.38
N VAL A 184 13.40 -47.21 2.66
CA VAL A 184 13.68 -48.35 3.53
C VAL A 184 12.49 -49.32 3.53
N ASP A 185 12.76 -50.60 3.27
CA ASP A 185 11.77 -51.69 3.43
C ASP A 185 11.43 -51.82 4.93
N ARG A 186 10.21 -51.40 5.29
CA ARG A 186 9.76 -51.42 6.69
C ARG A 186 9.87 -52.78 7.36
N LYS A 187 9.54 -53.85 6.64
CA LYS A 187 9.56 -55.23 7.17
C LYS A 187 10.98 -55.72 7.45
N LYS A 188 11.88 -55.49 6.50
CA LYS A 188 13.28 -55.85 6.66
C LYS A 188 13.98 -55.02 7.75
N ALA A 189 13.73 -53.73 7.83
CA ALA A 189 14.26 -52.89 8.88
C ALA A 189 13.77 -53.32 10.28
N ALA A 190 12.48 -53.60 10.44
CA ALA A 190 11.93 -54.13 11.70
C ALA A 190 12.50 -55.50 12.07
N GLN A 191 12.68 -56.40 11.11
CA GLN A 191 13.34 -57.71 11.34
C GLN A 191 14.80 -57.54 11.76
N ALA A 192 15.49 -56.52 11.23
CA ALA A 192 16.85 -56.16 11.61
C ALA A 192 16.91 -55.39 12.95
N GLY A 193 15.81 -55.03 13.56
CA GLY A 193 15.73 -54.24 14.77
C GLY A 193 16.16 -52.81 14.58
N LEU A 194 15.91 -52.20 13.40
CA LEU A 194 16.28 -50.84 13.02
C LEU A 194 15.02 -49.99 12.72
N ASN A 195 15.03 -48.75 13.10
CA ASN A 195 14.05 -47.72 12.68
C ASN A 195 14.76 -46.60 11.89
N LEU A 196 14.01 -45.69 11.25
CA LEU A 196 14.59 -44.62 10.42
C LEU A 196 15.48 -43.71 11.24
N SER A 197 15.09 -43.34 12.46
CA SER A 197 15.89 -42.51 13.35
C SER A 197 17.22 -43.14 13.72
N GLU A 198 17.27 -44.44 13.95
CA GLU A 198 18.52 -45.18 14.20
C GLU A 198 19.41 -45.25 12.95
N ILE A 199 18.80 -45.44 11.76
CA ILE A 199 19.51 -45.43 10.49
C ILE A 199 20.10 -44.02 10.25
N LYS A 200 19.33 -42.97 10.47
CA LYS A 200 19.79 -41.57 10.41
C LYS A 200 21.01 -41.33 11.29
N ASN A 201 20.90 -41.71 12.56
CA ASN A 201 22.01 -41.54 13.51
C ASN A 201 23.28 -42.25 13.06
N GLN A 202 23.17 -43.48 12.59
CA GLN A 202 24.32 -44.25 12.10
C GLN A 202 24.91 -43.70 10.80
N ILE A 203 24.08 -43.13 9.90
CA ILE A 203 24.59 -42.42 8.72
C ILE A 203 25.36 -41.17 9.18
N ASN A 204 24.77 -40.39 10.10
CA ASN A 204 25.38 -39.14 10.60
C ASN A 204 26.70 -39.44 11.37
N GLU A 205 26.77 -40.55 12.12
CA GLU A 205 28.00 -40.98 12.79
C GLU A 205 29.13 -41.25 11.77
N LYS A 206 28.81 -41.63 10.54
CA LYS A 206 29.76 -41.89 9.48
C LYS A 206 30.18 -40.68 8.64
N VAL A 207 29.62 -39.55 8.92
CA VAL A 207 29.93 -38.27 8.25
C VAL A 207 30.55 -37.30 9.27
N LEU A 208 31.13 -37.81 10.32
CA LEU A 208 31.71 -37.01 11.38
C LEU A 208 33.09 -36.43 10.99
N ALA A 209 33.21 -35.11 11.16
CA ALA A 209 34.49 -34.43 11.07
C ALA A 209 34.59 -33.48 12.29
N PHE A 210 35.16 -34.01 13.40
CA PHE A 210 35.30 -33.26 14.66
C PHE A 210 36.74 -32.89 14.99
N PRO A 211 36.99 -31.65 15.41
CA PRO A 211 38.24 -31.34 16.10
C PRO A 211 38.26 -32.10 17.45
N ALA A 212 39.22 -33.03 17.59
CA ALA A 212 39.32 -33.90 18.76
C ALA A 212 40.29 -33.34 19.83
N GLY A 213 40.68 -32.06 19.71
CA GLY A 213 41.62 -31.44 20.61
C GLY A 213 42.97 -31.11 19.97
N THR A 214 43.98 -30.98 20.77
CA THR A 214 45.37 -30.68 20.34
C THR A 214 46.34 -31.59 20.99
N LEU A 215 47.25 -32.12 20.23
CA LEU A 215 48.45 -32.81 20.72
C LEU A 215 49.47 -31.74 21.12
N GLN A 216 49.80 -31.68 22.40
CA GLN A 216 50.73 -30.67 22.92
C GLN A 216 52.04 -31.35 23.29
N THR A 217 53.11 -30.84 22.72
CA THR A 217 54.50 -31.21 23.05
C THR A 217 55.20 -29.97 23.59
N ASP A 218 56.39 -30.08 24.10
CA ASP A 218 57.14 -28.93 24.64
C ASP A 218 57.37 -27.81 23.60
N THR A 219 57.27 -28.13 22.31
CA THR A 219 57.55 -27.19 21.20
C THR A 219 56.42 -27.01 20.19
N TRP A 220 55.44 -27.87 20.18
CA TRP A 220 54.37 -27.87 19.16
C TRP A 220 53.00 -28.10 19.75
N GLN A 221 51.99 -27.43 19.15
CA GLN A 221 50.60 -27.68 19.41
C GLN A 221 49.94 -28.04 18.08
N ILE A 222 49.63 -29.33 17.90
CA ILE A 222 49.11 -29.89 16.64
C ILE A 222 47.64 -30.21 16.82
N PRO A 223 46.73 -29.56 16.07
CA PRO A 223 45.28 -29.86 16.11
C PRO A 223 45.07 -31.33 15.65
N VAL A 224 44.26 -32.07 16.39
CA VAL A 224 43.82 -33.42 16.05
C VAL A 224 42.37 -33.36 15.58
N ARG A 225 42.13 -33.94 14.40
CA ARG A 225 40.82 -34.08 13.82
C ARG A 225 40.53 -35.57 13.61
N VAL A 226 39.33 -35.98 14.04
CA VAL A 226 38.79 -37.29 13.72
C VAL A 226 37.82 -37.10 12.55
N GLU A 227 38.03 -37.88 11.50
CA GLU A 227 37.28 -37.74 10.25
C GLU A 227 36.86 -39.11 9.74
N GLU A 228 35.57 -39.29 9.48
CA GLU A 228 35.02 -40.42 8.73
C GLU A 228 34.13 -39.84 7.63
N LYS A 229 34.30 -40.18 6.38
CA LYS A 229 33.61 -39.58 5.21
C LYS A 229 32.89 -40.67 4.42
N LEU A 230 31.64 -40.43 4.14
CA LEU A 230 30.88 -41.08 3.10
C LEU A 230 30.92 -40.16 1.86
N ASN A 231 31.60 -40.55 0.81
CA ASN A 231 31.81 -39.69 -0.36
C ASN A 231 31.00 -40.13 -1.60
N THR A 232 30.40 -41.32 -1.59
CA THR A 232 29.70 -41.85 -2.74
C THR A 232 28.41 -42.59 -2.34
N ILE A 233 27.43 -42.62 -3.27
CA ILE A 233 26.22 -43.44 -3.10
C ILE A 233 26.56 -44.93 -2.92
N HIS A 234 27.64 -45.41 -3.54
CA HIS A 234 28.09 -46.80 -3.40
C HIS A 234 28.55 -47.10 -1.96
N GLU A 235 29.29 -46.21 -1.34
CA GLU A 235 29.70 -46.34 0.08
C GLU A 235 28.46 -46.29 0.99
N LEU A 236 27.49 -45.39 0.72
CA LEU A 236 26.22 -45.31 1.44
C LEU A 236 25.43 -46.64 1.34
N LYS A 237 25.34 -47.25 0.15
CA LYS A 237 24.71 -48.58 -0.05
C LYS A 237 25.41 -49.68 0.75
N ASN A 238 26.71 -49.62 0.88
CA ASN A 238 27.51 -50.66 1.60
C ASN A 238 27.68 -50.35 3.09
N LEU A 239 27.02 -49.26 3.61
CA LEU A 239 27.10 -48.93 5.02
C LEU A 239 26.55 -50.07 5.86
N LYS A 240 27.36 -50.51 6.84
CA LYS A 240 26.96 -51.58 7.78
C LYS A 240 26.23 -50.94 8.95
N LEU A 241 24.95 -51.25 9.09
CA LEU A 241 24.09 -50.86 10.18
C LEU A 241 24.11 -51.91 11.30
N VAL A 242 24.21 -51.46 12.53
CA VAL A 242 24.22 -52.29 13.72
C VAL A 242 22.96 -52.03 14.51
N PRO A 243 22.08 -53.01 14.74
CA PRO A 243 20.88 -52.86 15.56
C PRO A 243 21.20 -52.46 16.99
N THR A 244 20.51 -51.49 17.51
CA THR A 244 20.68 -51.02 18.87
C THR A 244 19.86 -51.87 19.87
N ALA A 245 18.71 -52.39 19.42
CA ALA A 245 17.85 -53.28 20.21
C ALA A 245 18.00 -54.71 19.77
N VAL A 246 18.63 -55.53 20.59
CA VAL A 246 18.70 -57.01 20.37
C VAL A 246 17.63 -57.65 21.24
N PRO A 247 16.69 -58.41 20.69
CA PRO A 247 15.84 -59.29 21.49
C PRO A 247 16.76 -60.30 22.22
N MET A 248 16.74 -60.28 23.56
CA MET A 248 17.47 -61.29 24.37
C MET A 248 16.90 -62.67 24.02
N ALA A 249 17.63 -63.43 23.20
CA ALA A 249 17.35 -64.85 23.12
C ALA A 249 17.86 -65.55 24.39
N ALA A 250 17.04 -66.44 24.91
CA ALA A 250 17.26 -67.13 26.18
C ALA A 250 18.62 -67.87 26.35
N ASN A 251 19.50 -67.87 25.35
CA ASN A 251 20.77 -68.51 25.38
C ASN A 251 21.93 -67.65 24.89
N GLY A 252 22.34 -66.68 25.69
CA GLY A 252 23.73 -66.09 25.60
C GLY A 252 23.97 -65.19 24.35
N LEU A 253 24.92 -64.29 24.49
CA LEU A 253 25.43 -63.34 23.49
C LEU A 253 25.37 -63.84 22.02
N GLN A 254 24.28 -63.54 21.28
CA GLN A 254 24.27 -63.65 19.83
C GLN A 254 24.98 -62.39 19.26
N ARG A 255 26.05 -62.65 18.47
CA ARG A 255 26.66 -61.52 17.68
C ARG A 255 25.58 -60.91 16.79
N VAL A 256 25.27 -59.70 17.03
CA VAL A 256 24.38 -58.92 16.18
C VAL A 256 24.98 -58.89 14.78
N ALA A 257 24.31 -59.50 13.82
CA ALA A 257 24.74 -59.46 12.43
C ALA A 257 24.49 -58.05 11.91
N SER A 258 25.56 -57.33 11.50
CA SER A 258 25.40 -56.05 10.80
C SER A 258 24.74 -56.29 9.44
N VAL A 259 23.76 -55.46 9.11
CA VAL A 259 23.02 -55.46 7.83
C VAL A 259 23.51 -54.32 6.98
N LYS A 260 23.72 -54.50 5.69
CA LYS A 260 24.07 -53.39 4.79
C LYS A 260 22.80 -52.55 4.52
N LEU A 261 22.93 -51.23 4.44
CA LEU A 261 21.83 -50.32 4.11
C LEU A 261 21.20 -50.73 2.76
N GLY A 262 22.00 -51.09 1.76
CA GLY A 262 21.51 -51.53 0.44
C GLY A 262 20.74 -52.84 0.43
N ASP A 263 20.80 -53.64 1.51
CA ASP A 263 20.04 -54.93 1.62
C ASP A 263 18.59 -54.65 2.12
N ILE A 264 18.41 -53.52 2.81
CA ILE A 264 17.14 -53.14 3.42
C ILE A 264 16.52 -51.85 2.81
N ALA A 265 17.26 -51.13 1.94
CA ALA A 265 16.81 -49.90 1.35
C ALA A 265 17.19 -49.75 -0.12
N THR A 266 16.39 -49.07 -0.87
CA THR A 266 16.67 -48.55 -2.22
C THR A 266 17.13 -47.09 -2.10
N ILE A 267 18.22 -46.73 -2.81
CA ILE A 267 18.76 -45.37 -2.79
C ILE A 267 18.67 -44.80 -4.20
N GLU A 268 17.91 -43.78 -4.37
CA GLU A 268 17.61 -43.13 -5.64
C GLU A 268 17.75 -41.62 -5.54
N GLU A 269 18.14 -41.00 -6.65
CA GLU A 269 18.12 -39.56 -6.82
C GLU A 269 16.73 -39.17 -7.31
N VAL A 270 16.05 -38.28 -6.58
CA VAL A 270 14.69 -37.85 -6.85
C VAL A 270 14.65 -36.35 -6.96
N ASN A 271 13.93 -35.86 -7.94
CA ASN A 271 13.57 -34.43 -8.01
C ASN A 271 12.16 -34.24 -7.43
N GLU A 272 12.06 -33.63 -6.27
CA GLU A 272 10.78 -33.37 -5.63
C GLU A 272 10.30 -31.95 -5.94
N GLN A 273 9.09 -31.83 -6.46
CA GLN A 273 8.49 -30.55 -6.80
C GLN A 273 7.35 -30.26 -5.82
N SER A 274 7.55 -29.28 -4.96
CA SER A 274 6.57 -28.83 -3.96
C SER A 274 5.72 -27.67 -4.44
N GLU A 275 6.10 -27.06 -5.56
CA GLU A 275 5.45 -25.92 -6.19
C GLU A 275 5.42 -26.08 -7.70
N PHE A 276 4.27 -25.77 -8.33
CA PHE A 276 4.15 -25.79 -9.79
C PHE A 276 3.88 -24.39 -10.32
N THR A 277 4.74 -23.91 -11.21
CA THR A 277 4.55 -22.65 -11.89
C THR A 277 4.43 -22.83 -13.39
N ARG A 278 3.51 -22.10 -14.01
CA ARG A 278 3.22 -22.18 -15.45
C ARG A 278 2.87 -20.82 -16.03
N TYR A 279 3.19 -20.64 -17.29
CA TYR A 279 2.76 -19.50 -18.10
C TYR A 279 2.07 -20.04 -19.35
N ASN A 280 0.78 -19.73 -19.51
CA ASN A 280 -0.03 -20.22 -20.63
C ASN A 280 0.06 -21.75 -20.78
N LEU A 281 -0.13 -22.50 -19.68
CA LEU A 281 -0.01 -23.96 -19.57
C LEU A 281 1.42 -24.53 -19.78
N LYS A 282 2.41 -23.71 -20.11
CA LYS A 282 3.79 -24.18 -20.24
C LYS A 282 4.47 -24.17 -18.87
N PRO A 283 5.09 -25.28 -18.43
CA PRO A 283 5.90 -25.28 -17.23
C PRO A 283 7.00 -24.21 -17.31
N SER A 284 7.21 -23.50 -16.23
CA SER A 284 8.21 -22.44 -16.12
C SER A 284 8.77 -22.40 -14.72
N LEU A 285 9.95 -21.80 -14.54
CA LEU A 285 10.35 -21.31 -13.22
C LEU A 285 9.84 -19.88 -13.07
N SER A 286 9.32 -19.53 -11.92
CA SER A 286 8.96 -18.15 -11.60
C SER A 286 10.13 -17.47 -10.88
N MET A 287 10.37 -16.20 -11.18
CA MET A 287 11.34 -15.35 -10.50
C MET A 287 10.64 -14.12 -9.98
N ALA A 288 10.73 -13.88 -8.69
CA ALA A 288 10.27 -12.65 -8.08
C ALA A 288 11.48 -11.81 -7.63
N VAL A 289 11.48 -10.54 -8.02
CA VAL A 289 12.53 -9.58 -7.67
C VAL A 289 11.93 -8.51 -6.78
N THR A 290 12.45 -8.34 -5.57
CA THR A 290 12.06 -7.28 -4.65
C THR A 290 13.13 -6.18 -4.61
N LYS A 291 12.73 -4.97 -4.26
CA LYS A 291 13.66 -3.84 -4.13
C LYS A 291 13.86 -3.45 -2.67
N LYS A 292 14.97 -2.79 -2.36
CA LYS A 292 15.13 -2.04 -1.09
C LYS A 292 14.12 -0.91 -1.04
N GLN A 293 13.64 -0.59 0.16
CA GLN A 293 12.57 0.39 0.34
C GLN A 293 12.89 1.76 -0.27
N ASP A 294 14.13 2.21 -0.18
CA ASP A 294 14.60 3.51 -0.66
C ASP A 294 15.14 3.49 -2.10
N ALA A 295 15.07 2.36 -2.80
CA ALA A 295 15.59 2.22 -4.16
C ALA A 295 14.61 2.78 -5.21
N ASN A 296 15.15 3.27 -6.32
CA ASN A 296 14.37 3.72 -7.47
C ASN A 296 13.83 2.53 -8.26
N THR A 297 12.50 2.35 -8.25
CA THR A 297 11.84 1.19 -8.88
C THR A 297 12.12 1.08 -10.37
N ILE A 298 12.13 2.18 -11.10
CA ILE A 298 12.37 2.18 -12.56
C ILE A 298 13.81 1.79 -12.86
N GLU A 299 14.77 2.31 -12.10
CA GLU A 299 16.18 2.03 -12.31
C GLU A 299 16.52 0.57 -12.00
N VAL A 300 16.01 0.05 -10.90
CA VAL A 300 16.13 -1.38 -10.54
C VAL A 300 15.54 -2.25 -11.65
N ALA A 301 14.34 -1.92 -12.12
CA ALA A 301 13.67 -2.65 -13.18
C ALA A 301 14.49 -2.68 -14.49
N ASP A 302 14.98 -1.52 -14.91
CA ASP A 302 15.77 -1.42 -16.16
C ASP A 302 17.09 -2.21 -16.06
N GLN A 303 17.76 -2.21 -14.91
CA GLN A 303 18.98 -2.98 -14.67
C GLN A 303 18.69 -4.50 -14.64
N VAL A 304 17.61 -4.93 -13.98
CA VAL A 304 17.19 -6.34 -13.97
C VAL A 304 16.92 -6.84 -15.40
N ILE A 305 16.14 -6.10 -16.18
CA ILE A 305 15.86 -6.45 -17.59
C ILE A 305 17.13 -6.50 -18.42
N LYS A 306 18.09 -5.61 -18.19
CA LYS A 306 19.39 -5.62 -18.87
C LYS A 306 20.17 -6.90 -18.56
N VAL A 307 20.22 -7.34 -17.32
CA VAL A 307 20.86 -8.61 -16.92
C VAL A 307 20.16 -9.79 -17.57
N LEU A 308 18.82 -9.88 -17.47
CA LEU A 308 18.06 -10.98 -18.09
C LEU A 308 18.27 -11.05 -19.61
N ASN A 309 18.36 -9.91 -20.28
CA ASN A 309 18.61 -9.85 -21.71
C ASN A 309 20.01 -10.37 -22.11
N SER A 310 21.00 -10.31 -21.21
CA SER A 310 22.33 -10.90 -21.49
C SER A 310 22.31 -12.42 -21.57
N TYR A 311 21.31 -13.05 -20.93
CA TYR A 311 21.15 -14.51 -20.91
C TYR A 311 20.10 -15.04 -21.89
N LYS A 312 19.56 -14.21 -22.79
CA LYS A 312 18.52 -14.63 -23.79
C LYS A 312 18.92 -15.79 -24.69
N HIS A 313 20.20 -16.10 -24.79
CA HIS A 313 20.70 -17.25 -25.55
C HIS A 313 20.53 -18.57 -24.79
N GLN A 314 20.38 -18.54 -23.46
CA GLN A 314 20.27 -19.70 -22.57
C GLN A 314 18.82 -19.96 -22.13
N PHE A 315 18.02 -18.91 -21.92
CA PHE A 315 16.61 -19.01 -21.58
C PHE A 315 15.75 -17.92 -22.22
N ASP A 316 14.47 -18.19 -22.36
CA ASP A 316 13.45 -17.18 -22.65
C ASP A 316 12.73 -16.77 -21.36
N TYR A 317 12.14 -15.57 -21.36
CA TYR A 317 11.32 -15.13 -20.25
C TYR A 317 10.07 -14.40 -20.71
N SER A 318 9.04 -14.47 -19.87
CA SER A 318 7.79 -13.68 -19.98
C SER A 318 7.51 -12.97 -18.67
N ILE A 319 7.15 -11.71 -18.75
CA ILE A 319 6.86 -10.89 -17.57
C ILE A 319 5.37 -11.04 -17.26
N GLY A 320 5.05 -11.70 -16.15
CA GLY A 320 3.68 -11.84 -15.66
C GLY A 320 3.19 -10.57 -14.95
N PHE A 321 4.08 -9.93 -14.18
CA PHE A 321 3.83 -8.67 -13.50
C PHE A 321 5.05 -7.75 -13.57
N ASP A 322 4.80 -6.48 -13.89
CA ASP A 322 5.79 -5.40 -13.97
C ASP A 322 5.24 -4.15 -13.30
N SER A 323 5.68 -3.87 -12.08
CA SER A 323 5.30 -2.65 -11.36
C SER A 323 5.88 -1.40 -11.99
N SER A 324 7.05 -1.50 -12.63
CA SER A 324 7.75 -0.36 -13.24
C SER A 324 7.01 0.20 -14.47
N ALA A 325 6.33 -0.65 -15.23
CA ALA A 325 5.55 -0.24 -16.38
C ALA A 325 4.37 0.67 -15.98
N GLY A 326 3.63 0.29 -14.93
CA GLY A 326 2.56 1.11 -14.38
C GLY A 326 3.07 2.44 -13.82
N ILE A 327 4.25 2.44 -13.16
CA ILE A 327 4.88 3.66 -12.65
C ILE A 327 5.29 4.58 -13.81
N LYS A 328 5.96 4.05 -14.83
CA LYS A 328 6.36 4.82 -16.03
C LYS A 328 5.14 5.46 -16.70
N GLN A 329 4.08 4.69 -16.93
CA GLN A 329 2.85 5.19 -17.53
C GLN A 329 2.20 6.29 -16.68
N SER A 330 2.10 6.10 -15.35
CA SER A 330 1.52 7.10 -14.44
C SER A 330 2.32 8.39 -14.43
N VAL A 331 3.65 8.30 -14.36
CA VAL A 331 4.55 9.47 -14.39
C VAL A 331 4.45 10.21 -15.73
N GLU A 332 4.51 9.50 -16.87
CA GLU A 332 4.37 10.09 -18.19
C GLU A 332 3.01 10.80 -18.35
N SER A 333 1.94 10.17 -17.89
CA SER A 333 0.60 10.76 -17.95
C SER A 333 0.49 12.02 -17.11
N LEU A 334 0.94 11.99 -15.85
CA LEU A 334 0.88 13.17 -14.97
C LEU A 334 1.77 14.31 -15.44
N VAL A 335 2.95 14.02 -16.00
CA VAL A 335 3.82 15.03 -16.61
C VAL A 335 3.14 15.63 -17.85
N ARG A 336 2.57 14.80 -18.73
CA ARG A 336 1.81 15.25 -19.90
C ARG A 336 0.62 16.13 -19.51
N GLU A 337 -0.20 15.68 -18.54
CA GLU A 337 -1.34 16.45 -18.02
C GLU A 337 -0.91 17.77 -17.38
N GLY A 338 0.19 17.76 -16.64
CA GLY A 338 0.79 18.97 -16.05
C GLY A 338 1.25 19.97 -17.12
N LEU A 339 1.89 19.50 -18.20
CA LEU A 339 2.31 20.34 -19.31
C LEU A 339 1.11 20.89 -20.11
N LEU A 340 0.09 20.05 -20.36
CA LEU A 340 -1.16 20.50 -20.99
C LEU A 340 -1.87 21.52 -20.10
N GLY A 341 -1.91 21.33 -18.80
CA GLY A 341 -2.43 22.27 -17.83
C GLY A 341 -1.71 23.61 -17.87
N ALA A 342 -0.37 23.59 -17.92
CA ALA A 342 0.42 24.81 -18.08
C ALA A 342 0.14 25.53 -19.40
N LEU A 343 -0.05 24.78 -20.51
CA LEU A 343 -0.42 25.33 -21.79
C LEU A 343 -1.81 26.00 -21.74
N PHE A 344 -2.81 25.31 -21.17
CA PHE A 344 -4.17 25.86 -21.06
C PHE A 344 -4.24 27.07 -20.13
N ALA A 345 -3.54 27.04 -18.99
CA ALA A 345 -3.39 28.21 -18.13
C ALA A 345 -2.77 29.40 -18.88
N SER A 346 -1.73 29.12 -19.72
CA SER A 346 -1.07 30.13 -20.53
C SER A 346 -1.98 30.75 -21.57
N LEU A 347 -2.81 29.93 -22.23
CA LEU A 347 -3.82 30.39 -23.18
C LEU A 347 -4.91 31.22 -22.50
N ALA A 348 -5.35 30.80 -21.32
CA ALA A 348 -6.31 31.56 -20.51
C ALA A 348 -5.76 32.93 -20.14
N VAL A 349 -4.52 33.00 -19.64
CA VAL A 349 -3.85 34.27 -19.31
C VAL A 349 -3.73 35.16 -20.55
N LEU A 350 -3.37 34.59 -21.71
CA LEU A 350 -3.28 35.32 -22.98
C LEU A 350 -4.63 35.92 -23.41
N LEU A 351 -5.70 35.17 -23.26
CA LEU A 351 -7.06 35.60 -23.60
C LEU A 351 -7.48 36.83 -22.79
N PHE A 352 -7.16 36.85 -21.49
CA PHE A 352 -7.52 37.95 -20.58
C PHE A 352 -6.56 39.16 -20.68
N LEU A 353 -5.22 38.92 -20.72
CA LEU A 353 -4.26 40.03 -20.81
C LEU A 353 -4.19 40.66 -22.19
N ARG A 354 -4.50 39.87 -23.25
CA ARG A 354 -4.40 40.29 -24.67
C ARG A 354 -3.04 40.86 -25.03
N ASN A 355 -1.99 40.40 -24.33
CA ASN A 355 -0.62 40.85 -24.51
C ASN A 355 0.37 39.71 -24.32
N VAL A 356 0.97 39.25 -25.41
CA VAL A 356 1.90 38.10 -25.42
C VAL A 356 3.06 38.31 -24.45
N ARG A 357 3.63 39.50 -24.37
CA ARG A 357 4.76 39.80 -23.48
C ARG A 357 4.40 39.67 -22.03
N ALA A 358 3.23 40.22 -21.63
CA ALA A 358 2.73 40.06 -20.26
C ALA A 358 2.44 38.60 -19.91
N THR A 359 1.92 37.85 -20.87
CA THR A 359 1.65 36.41 -20.73
C THR A 359 2.96 35.63 -20.54
N VAL A 360 3.97 35.86 -21.35
CA VAL A 360 5.27 35.19 -21.21
C VAL A 360 5.90 35.48 -19.85
N ILE A 361 5.82 36.72 -19.34
CA ILE A 361 6.34 37.07 -18.02
C ILE A 361 5.61 36.30 -16.92
N ALA A 362 4.29 36.15 -17.02
CA ALA A 362 3.52 35.39 -16.04
C ALA A 362 3.87 33.90 -16.08
N ILE A 363 4.04 33.33 -17.27
CA ILE A 363 4.32 31.90 -17.46
C ILE A 363 5.71 31.49 -16.97
N VAL A 364 6.72 32.36 -17.02
CA VAL A 364 8.08 32.09 -16.54
C VAL A 364 8.10 31.68 -15.06
N SER A 365 7.10 32.10 -14.27
CA SER A 365 6.98 31.69 -12.85
C SER A 365 6.72 30.19 -12.69
N ILE A 366 6.06 29.51 -13.65
CA ILE A 366 5.69 28.10 -13.55
C ILE A 366 6.96 27.22 -13.45
N PRO A 367 7.82 27.14 -14.49
CA PRO A 367 8.98 26.26 -14.45
C PRO A 367 9.95 26.63 -13.32
N LEU A 368 10.13 27.90 -13.05
CA LEU A 368 11.05 28.33 -12.00
C LEU A 368 10.57 27.88 -10.60
N SER A 369 9.28 28.02 -10.31
CA SER A 369 8.72 27.64 -9.01
C SER A 369 8.67 26.12 -8.82
N LEU A 370 8.32 25.36 -9.87
CA LEU A 370 8.29 23.90 -9.80
C LEU A 370 9.69 23.30 -9.67
N LEU A 371 10.67 23.83 -10.39
CA LEU A 371 12.05 23.37 -10.29
C LEU A 371 12.68 23.70 -8.93
N VAL A 372 12.34 24.84 -8.35
CA VAL A 372 12.75 25.17 -6.97
C VAL A 372 12.10 24.21 -5.97
N SER A 373 10.83 23.87 -6.16
CA SER A 373 10.16 22.84 -5.34
C SER A 373 10.89 21.50 -5.42
N ALA A 374 11.31 21.06 -6.62
CA ALA A 374 12.06 19.82 -6.82
C ALA A 374 13.41 19.80 -6.05
N ILE A 375 14.09 20.95 -5.90
CA ILE A 375 15.32 21.05 -5.08
C ILE A 375 15.01 20.69 -3.62
N PHE A 376 13.93 21.22 -3.06
CA PHE A 376 13.56 20.96 -1.67
C PHE A 376 13.09 19.52 -1.48
N LEU A 377 12.31 18.97 -2.42
CA LEU A 377 11.87 17.56 -2.37
C LEU A 377 13.08 16.62 -2.37
N ASN A 378 14.04 16.84 -3.26
CA ASN A 378 15.27 16.05 -3.32
C ASN A 378 16.10 16.14 -2.02
N ARG A 379 16.18 17.33 -1.41
CA ARG A 379 16.88 17.52 -0.14
C ARG A 379 16.20 16.86 1.06
N MET A 380 14.89 16.62 0.98
CA MET A 380 14.12 15.95 2.01
C MET A 380 13.92 14.44 1.72
N ASP A 381 14.61 13.90 0.71
CA ASP A 381 14.51 12.51 0.25
C ASP A 381 13.07 12.09 -0.10
N ILE A 382 12.27 13.03 -0.59
CA ILE A 382 10.90 12.78 -1.05
C ILE A 382 10.94 12.35 -2.51
N THR A 383 10.34 11.20 -2.81
CA THR A 383 10.32 10.61 -4.15
C THR A 383 9.38 11.36 -5.11
N LEU A 384 9.68 11.25 -6.41
CA LEU A 384 8.75 11.65 -7.46
C LEU A 384 7.68 10.56 -7.60
N ASN A 385 6.47 10.83 -7.18
CA ASN A 385 5.37 9.87 -7.12
C ASN A 385 4.04 10.53 -7.49
N VAL A 386 2.96 9.76 -7.53
CA VAL A 386 1.63 10.26 -7.89
C VAL A 386 1.21 11.46 -7.02
N MET A 387 1.59 11.48 -5.73
CA MET A 387 1.27 12.59 -4.82
C MET A 387 2.06 13.86 -5.14
N THR A 388 3.38 13.74 -5.31
CA THR A 388 4.24 14.90 -5.63
C THR A 388 3.95 15.45 -7.02
N LEU A 389 3.76 14.58 -8.02
CA LEU A 389 3.38 15.00 -9.38
C LEU A 389 1.98 15.62 -9.42
N GLY A 390 1.00 15.02 -8.73
CA GLY A 390 -0.33 15.60 -8.57
C GLY A 390 -0.27 16.97 -7.89
N GLY A 391 0.55 17.12 -6.85
CA GLY A 391 0.82 18.40 -6.19
C GLY A 391 1.45 19.43 -7.13
N MET A 392 2.40 19.04 -7.98
CA MET A 392 3.00 19.91 -9.01
C MET A 392 1.97 20.33 -10.06
N ALA A 393 1.16 19.40 -10.57
CA ALA A 393 0.11 19.69 -11.56
C ALA A 393 -0.91 20.72 -11.03
N VAL A 394 -1.35 20.54 -9.79
CA VAL A 394 -2.24 21.48 -9.10
C VAL A 394 -1.56 22.83 -8.86
N ALA A 395 -0.27 22.82 -8.48
CA ALA A 395 0.48 24.03 -8.23
C ALA A 395 0.65 24.89 -9.51
N VAL A 396 0.69 24.30 -10.72
CA VAL A 396 0.76 25.02 -12.00
C VAL A 396 -0.29 26.12 -12.10
N GLY A 397 -1.56 25.79 -11.84
CA GLY A 397 -2.66 26.76 -11.91
C GLY A 397 -2.55 27.87 -10.85
N ARG A 398 -1.94 27.56 -9.71
CA ARG A 398 -1.86 28.49 -8.57
C ARG A 398 -0.61 29.40 -8.59
N VAL A 399 0.50 28.86 -9.09
CA VAL A 399 1.78 29.59 -9.18
C VAL A 399 1.68 30.82 -10.10
N VAL A 400 0.87 30.75 -11.12
CA VAL A 400 0.70 31.89 -12.06
C VAL A 400 -0.05 33.05 -11.42
N ASP A 401 -0.89 32.79 -10.42
CA ASP A 401 -1.80 33.76 -9.80
C ASP A 401 -1.04 34.99 -9.23
N ASP A 402 -0.01 34.76 -8.43
CA ASP A 402 0.80 35.83 -7.85
C ASP A 402 1.45 36.71 -8.93
N SER A 403 1.97 36.09 -9.98
CA SER A 403 2.60 36.78 -11.10
C SER A 403 1.60 37.59 -11.94
N ILE A 404 0.41 37.05 -12.16
CA ILE A 404 -0.70 37.73 -12.85
C ILE A 404 -1.08 39.03 -12.13
N VAL A 405 -1.27 38.96 -10.82
CA VAL A 405 -1.68 40.14 -10.01
C VAL A 405 -0.62 41.23 -10.02
N VAL A 406 0.67 40.85 -9.96
CA VAL A 406 1.78 41.79 -10.03
C VAL A 406 1.84 42.48 -11.39
N ILE A 407 1.80 41.70 -12.48
CA ILE A 407 1.88 42.21 -13.85
C ILE A 407 0.69 43.15 -14.16
N GLU A 408 -0.51 42.71 -13.79
CA GLU A 408 -1.73 43.51 -14.02
C GLU A 408 -1.65 44.84 -13.29
N ASN A 409 -1.19 44.86 -12.04
CA ASN A 409 -1.07 46.06 -11.25
C ASN A 409 -0.02 47.04 -11.84
N ILE A 410 1.15 46.52 -12.21
CA ILE A 410 2.20 47.29 -12.88
C ILE A 410 1.65 47.91 -14.18
N PHE A 411 1.01 47.06 -14.99
CA PHE A 411 0.46 47.46 -16.28
C PHE A 411 -0.63 48.52 -16.17
N ARG A 412 -1.54 48.38 -15.20
CA ARG A 412 -2.59 49.35 -14.91
C ARG A 412 -2.01 50.69 -14.45
N ARG A 413 -0.99 50.67 -13.64
CA ARG A 413 -0.38 51.90 -13.10
C ARG A 413 0.41 52.65 -14.18
N VAL A 414 1.16 51.96 -15.01
CA VAL A 414 1.89 52.51 -16.18
C VAL A 414 0.89 53.20 -17.14
N ARG A 415 -0.27 52.62 -17.37
CA ARG A 415 -1.32 53.24 -18.21
C ARG A 415 -1.90 54.52 -17.59
N ARG A 416 -2.04 54.55 -16.28
CA ARG A 416 -2.68 55.68 -15.57
C ARG A 416 -1.76 56.89 -15.44
N GLU A 417 -0.46 56.65 -15.19
CA GLU A 417 0.48 57.76 -14.93
C GLU A 417 1.07 58.38 -16.21
N LYS A 418 0.97 57.72 -17.36
CA LYS A 418 1.47 58.15 -18.71
C LYS A 418 2.96 58.58 -18.75
N THR A 419 3.73 58.40 -17.66
CA THR A 419 5.10 58.86 -17.49
C THR A 419 6.16 57.89 -18.00
N GLY A 420 5.76 56.75 -18.54
CA GLY A 420 6.69 55.70 -18.96
C GLY A 420 7.11 54.80 -17.81
N MET A 421 7.90 53.77 -18.11
CA MET A 421 8.36 52.76 -17.14
C MET A 421 9.58 53.26 -16.38
N SER A 422 9.47 53.38 -15.06
CA SER A 422 10.60 53.72 -14.16
C SER A 422 10.68 52.70 -13.02
N ASP A 423 11.85 52.61 -12.39
CA ASP A 423 12.07 51.70 -11.25
C ASP A 423 11.15 52.05 -10.08
N ASP A 424 10.99 53.35 -9.81
CA ASP A 424 10.12 53.84 -8.76
C ASP A 424 8.64 53.48 -9.00
N LEU A 425 8.19 53.57 -10.26
CA LEU A 425 6.84 53.18 -10.64
C LEU A 425 6.61 51.69 -10.40
N VAL A 426 7.56 50.82 -10.82
CA VAL A 426 7.48 49.35 -10.63
C VAL A 426 7.54 49.01 -9.14
N GLU A 427 8.44 49.62 -8.37
CA GLU A 427 8.55 49.43 -6.93
C GLU A 427 7.24 49.81 -6.22
N GLN A 428 6.71 51.00 -6.51
CA GLN A 428 5.46 51.49 -5.90
C GLN A 428 4.25 50.62 -6.31
N SER A 429 4.20 50.17 -7.58
CA SER A 429 3.14 49.31 -8.06
C SER A 429 3.17 47.96 -7.34
N THR A 430 4.36 47.37 -7.16
CA THR A 430 4.52 46.15 -6.43
C THR A 430 4.21 46.31 -4.95
N LYS A 431 4.63 47.38 -4.32
CA LYS A 431 4.37 47.69 -2.91
C LYS A 431 2.87 47.78 -2.59
N GLU A 432 2.05 48.29 -3.52
CA GLU A 432 0.58 48.39 -3.35
C GLU A 432 -0.06 47.03 -3.13
N ILE A 433 0.44 45.95 -3.74
CA ILE A 433 -0.19 44.65 -3.74
C ILE A 433 0.56 43.57 -2.94
N VAL A 434 1.85 43.82 -2.58
CA VAL A 434 2.65 42.85 -1.83
C VAL A 434 1.96 42.35 -0.58
N LYS A 435 1.27 43.23 0.18
CA LYS A 435 0.57 42.83 1.39
C LYS A 435 -0.53 41.82 1.09
N ALA A 436 -1.31 42.03 0.04
CA ALA A 436 -2.40 41.14 -0.34
C ALA A 436 -1.86 39.79 -0.86
N ILE A 437 -0.80 39.82 -1.70
CA ILE A 437 -0.19 38.58 -2.26
C ILE A 437 0.46 37.75 -1.16
N VAL A 438 1.27 38.35 -0.28
CA VAL A 438 1.90 37.66 0.85
C VAL A 438 0.85 37.03 1.76
N SER A 439 -0.19 37.77 2.10
CA SER A 439 -1.29 37.25 2.91
C SER A 439 -1.99 36.09 2.23
N SER A 440 -2.26 36.19 0.94
CA SER A 440 -2.89 35.16 0.11
C SER A 440 -2.07 33.89 0.08
N THR A 441 -0.76 34.00 -0.24
CA THR A 441 0.15 32.86 -0.34
C THR A 441 0.35 32.17 1.02
N ILE A 442 0.59 32.97 2.09
CA ILE A 442 0.73 32.45 3.45
C ILE A 442 -0.58 31.76 3.90
N THR A 443 -1.74 32.34 3.61
CA THR A 443 -3.03 31.74 3.92
C THR A 443 -3.17 30.37 3.22
N THR A 444 -2.77 30.25 1.96
CA THR A 444 -2.82 28.99 1.23
C THR A 444 -1.83 27.97 1.80
N VAL A 445 -0.61 28.37 2.12
CA VAL A 445 0.42 27.51 2.73
C VAL A 445 -0.05 26.96 4.10
N VAL A 446 -0.60 27.84 4.93
CA VAL A 446 -1.07 27.49 6.28
C VAL A 446 -2.22 26.47 6.27
N VAL A 447 -3.00 26.41 5.19
CA VAL A 447 -4.06 25.40 5.01
C VAL A 447 -3.47 23.98 4.95
N PHE A 448 -2.26 23.82 4.40
CA PHE A 448 -1.61 22.50 4.30
C PHE A 448 -0.87 22.08 5.57
N LEU A 449 -0.64 23.01 6.51
CA LEU A 449 0.05 22.70 7.78
C LEU A 449 -0.67 21.59 8.60
N PRO A 450 -2.00 21.60 8.75
CA PRO A 450 -2.72 20.55 9.47
C PRO A 450 -2.54 19.16 8.87
N LEU A 451 -2.35 19.02 7.54
CA LEU A 451 -2.08 17.71 6.91
C LEU A 451 -0.80 17.07 7.43
N GLY A 452 0.25 17.88 7.71
CA GLY A 452 1.48 17.39 8.32
C GLY A 452 1.33 17.00 9.80
N LEU A 453 0.22 17.40 10.46
CA LEU A 453 -0.10 17.07 11.83
C LEU A 453 -1.12 15.92 11.95
N VAL A 454 -1.77 15.55 10.85
CA VAL A 454 -2.60 14.34 10.78
C VAL A 454 -1.67 13.14 10.94
N GLY A 455 -1.98 12.28 11.88
CA GLY A 455 -1.24 11.03 12.10
C GLY A 455 -1.68 9.93 11.15
N GLY A 456 -1.07 8.74 11.30
CA GLY A 456 -1.47 7.56 10.56
C GLY A 456 -1.07 7.56 9.09
N ILE A 457 -1.60 6.59 8.33
CA ILE A 457 -1.36 6.42 6.89
C ILE A 457 -1.71 7.69 6.11
N THR A 458 -2.82 8.34 6.47
CA THR A 458 -3.30 9.55 5.79
C THR A 458 -2.28 10.68 5.82
N GLY A 459 -1.68 10.94 6.99
CA GLY A 459 -0.68 12.01 7.13
C GLY A 459 0.57 11.73 6.31
N GLU A 460 1.13 10.53 6.41
CA GLU A 460 2.34 10.13 5.69
C GLU A 460 2.12 10.10 4.17
N PHE A 461 0.93 9.68 3.72
CA PHE A 461 0.58 9.61 2.31
C PHE A 461 0.46 10.99 1.65
N PHE A 462 -0.12 11.99 2.36
CA PHE A 462 -0.40 13.30 1.79
C PHE A 462 0.62 14.39 2.16
N LEU A 463 1.52 14.14 3.08
CA LEU A 463 2.58 15.09 3.44
C LEU A 463 3.45 15.50 2.23
N PRO A 464 3.90 14.58 1.34
CA PRO A 464 4.63 14.94 0.12
C PRO A 464 3.87 15.87 -0.81
N PHE A 465 2.55 15.65 -0.98
CA PHE A 465 1.67 16.53 -1.73
C PHE A 465 1.63 17.95 -1.15
N ALA A 466 1.39 18.05 0.18
CA ALA A 466 1.33 19.32 0.89
C ALA A 466 2.64 20.11 0.83
N LEU A 467 3.78 19.42 1.01
CA LEU A 467 5.11 20.02 0.92
C LEU A 467 5.43 20.50 -0.50
N THR A 468 5.08 19.72 -1.52
CA THR A 468 5.28 20.09 -2.93
C THR A 468 4.57 21.40 -3.25
N ILE A 469 3.30 21.52 -2.90
CA ILE A 469 2.53 22.76 -3.13
C ILE A 469 3.10 23.91 -2.30
N THR A 470 3.44 23.66 -1.05
CA THR A 470 4.01 24.69 -0.15
C THR A 470 5.29 25.28 -0.73
N PHE A 471 6.23 24.45 -1.16
CA PHE A 471 7.49 24.92 -1.76
C PHE A 471 7.26 25.63 -3.09
N ALA A 472 6.38 25.11 -3.94
CA ALA A 472 6.04 25.76 -5.21
C ALA A 472 5.41 27.15 -5.00
N LEU A 473 4.51 27.31 -4.03
CA LEU A 473 3.86 28.58 -3.72
C LEU A 473 4.85 29.59 -3.09
N LEU A 474 5.70 29.16 -2.17
CA LEU A 474 6.73 30.03 -1.59
C LEU A 474 7.73 30.50 -2.63
N ALA A 475 8.13 29.61 -3.54
CA ALA A 475 8.99 29.96 -4.66
C ALA A 475 8.28 30.95 -5.61
N SER A 476 7.00 30.71 -5.92
CA SER A 476 6.17 31.62 -6.74
C SER A 476 6.12 33.03 -6.15
N LEU A 477 5.87 33.13 -4.85
CA LEU A 477 5.86 34.42 -4.16
C LEU A 477 7.19 35.17 -4.32
N LEU A 478 8.33 34.47 -4.16
CA LEU A 478 9.66 35.07 -4.37
C LEU A 478 9.84 35.52 -5.82
N VAL A 479 9.47 34.70 -6.80
CA VAL A 479 9.53 35.04 -8.23
C VAL A 479 8.66 36.23 -8.55
N ALA A 480 7.45 36.30 -8.02
CA ALA A 480 6.49 37.37 -8.26
C ALA A 480 6.99 38.77 -7.75
N VAL A 481 7.75 38.78 -6.65
CA VAL A 481 8.27 40.05 -6.09
C VAL A 481 9.70 40.39 -6.55
N THR A 482 10.40 39.48 -7.23
CA THR A 482 11.78 39.68 -7.71
C THR A 482 11.89 39.65 -9.23
N VAL A 483 11.63 38.50 -9.86
CA VAL A 483 11.84 38.26 -11.31
C VAL A 483 10.80 38.97 -12.15
N VAL A 484 9.54 38.88 -11.77
CA VAL A 484 8.40 39.44 -12.53
C VAL A 484 8.51 40.98 -12.66
N PRO A 485 8.81 41.77 -11.60
CA PRO A 485 9.01 43.21 -11.73
C PRO A 485 10.15 43.60 -12.69
N ILE A 486 11.26 42.83 -12.68
CA ILE A 486 12.37 43.06 -13.58
C ILE A 486 11.96 42.80 -15.04
N LEU A 487 11.33 41.69 -15.31
CA LEU A 487 10.84 41.32 -16.66
C LEU A 487 9.82 42.35 -17.16
N ALA A 488 8.92 42.81 -16.30
CA ALA A 488 7.93 43.85 -16.63
C ALA A 488 8.65 45.17 -17.02
N LYS A 489 9.66 45.59 -16.26
CA LYS A 489 10.46 46.80 -16.59
C LYS A 489 11.06 46.71 -18.00
N PHE A 490 11.65 45.59 -18.39
CA PHE A 490 12.29 45.43 -19.70
C PHE A 490 11.29 45.26 -20.84
N SER A 491 10.09 44.70 -20.59
CA SER A 491 9.12 44.35 -21.64
C SER A 491 8.17 45.50 -22.01
N PHE A 492 7.83 46.39 -21.08
CA PHE A 492 6.82 47.45 -21.29
C PHE A 492 7.47 48.83 -21.53
N ARG A 493 8.18 49.00 -22.65
CA ARG A 493 8.80 50.29 -23.01
C ARG A 493 7.81 51.28 -23.60
N ARG A 494 6.62 50.85 -24.12
CA ARG A 494 5.57 51.73 -24.70
C ARG A 494 4.34 51.70 -23.80
N VAL A 495 3.78 52.89 -23.53
CA VAL A 495 2.54 53.05 -22.76
C VAL A 495 1.37 52.54 -23.60
N PRO A 496 0.60 51.55 -23.11
CA PRO A 496 -0.58 51.09 -23.81
C PRO A 496 -1.72 52.13 -23.73
N PRO A 497 -2.63 52.16 -24.73
CA PRO A 497 -3.75 53.09 -24.72
C PRO A 497 -4.67 52.87 -23.51
N GLU A 498 -5.37 53.95 -23.09
CA GLU A 498 -6.32 53.93 -21.96
C GLU A 498 -7.52 53.03 -22.30
N GLU A 499 -7.80 52.01 -21.47
CA GLU A 499 -8.99 51.19 -21.66
C GLU A 499 -10.21 51.89 -21.06
N LYS A 500 -11.24 52.08 -21.87
CA LYS A 500 -12.59 52.49 -21.41
C LYS A 500 -13.20 51.34 -20.58
N GLU A 501 -14.06 51.66 -19.60
CA GLU A 501 -14.80 50.63 -18.85
C GLU A 501 -15.48 49.63 -19.80
N GLY A 502 -15.09 48.36 -19.68
CA GLY A 502 -15.64 47.27 -20.51
C GLY A 502 -17.12 47.01 -20.23
N ALA A 503 -17.83 46.42 -21.18
CA ALA A 503 -19.22 46.00 -21.03
C ALA A 503 -19.43 45.09 -19.79
N LEU A 504 -18.46 44.18 -19.53
CA LEU A 504 -18.47 43.25 -18.38
C LEU A 504 -18.41 44.01 -17.03
N GLN A 505 -17.56 45.01 -16.91
CA GLN A 505 -17.43 45.82 -15.68
C GLN A 505 -18.71 46.65 -15.42
N ARG A 506 -19.34 47.16 -16.46
CA ARG A 506 -20.62 47.89 -16.34
C ARG A 506 -21.77 46.98 -15.95
N LEU A 507 -21.83 45.75 -16.53
CA LEU A 507 -22.83 44.75 -16.19
C LEU A 507 -22.66 44.34 -14.72
N TYR A 508 -21.44 44.04 -14.32
CA TYR A 508 -21.14 43.64 -12.95
C TYR A 508 -21.43 44.76 -11.94
N GLY A 509 -21.16 46.03 -12.28
CA GLY A 509 -21.55 47.15 -11.45
C GLY A 509 -23.04 47.17 -11.17
N ARG A 510 -23.91 46.93 -12.18
CA ARG A 510 -25.36 46.83 -11.99
C ARG A 510 -25.75 45.63 -11.10
N ILE A 511 -25.07 44.48 -11.26
CA ILE A 511 -25.33 43.28 -10.44
C ILE A 511 -25.01 43.57 -8.97
N ILE A 512 -23.86 44.22 -8.69
CA ILE A 512 -23.52 44.60 -7.31
C ILE A 512 -24.55 45.55 -6.75
N GLU A 513 -24.94 46.61 -7.47
CA GLU A 513 -25.97 47.58 -7.02
C GLU A 513 -27.26 46.87 -6.70
N TRP A 514 -27.72 45.94 -7.54
CA TRP A 514 -28.90 45.13 -7.31
C TRP A 514 -28.74 44.26 -6.04
N ALA A 515 -27.60 43.56 -5.88
CA ALA A 515 -27.33 42.73 -4.73
C ALA A 515 -27.30 43.51 -3.42
N LEU A 516 -26.74 44.74 -3.42
CA LEU A 516 -26.69 45.58 -2.24
C LEU A 516 -28.10 46.11 -1.88
N ASN A 517 -29.00 46.24 -2.85
CA ASN A 517 -30.42 46.63 -2.61
C ASN A 517 -31.26 45.42 -2.13
N HIS A 518 -30.92 44.20 -2.52
CA HIS A 518 -31.72 42.98 -2.26
C HIS A 518 -30.93 41.94 -1.46
N LYS A 519 -30.22 42.34 -0.40
CA LYS A 519 -29.34 41.48 0.40
C LYS A 519 -30.02 40.21 0.91
N ALA A 520 -31.27 40.31 1.38
CA ALA A 520 -32.06 39.20 1.88
C ALA A 520 -32.24 38.11 0.81
N ILE A 521 -32.48 38.49 -0.44
CA ILE A 521 -32.61 37.54 -1.56
C ILE A 521 -31.25 36.81 -1.81
N VAL A 522 -30.14 37.57 -1.78
CA VAL A 522 -28.80 36.98 -1.96
C VAL A 522 -28.50 35.98 -0.86
N PHE A 523 -28.79 36.29 0.41
CA PHE A 523 -28.54 35.38 1.53
C PHE A 523 -29.44 34.13 1.47
N VAL A 524 -30.75 34.30 1.21
CA VAL A 524 -31.67 33.15 1.11
C VAL A 524 -31.28 32.24 -0.05
N LEU A 525 -31.01 32.81 -1.22
CA LEU A 525 -30.58 32.03 -2.40
C LEU A 525 -29.29 31.24 -2.10
N SER A 526 -28.33 31.86 -1.42
CA SER A 526 -27.07 31.21 -1.02
C SER A 526 -27.31 30.03 -0.09
N VAL A 527 -28.19 30.16 0.89
CA VAL A 527 -28.57 29.07 1.81
C VAL A 527 -29.30 27.95 1.08
N VAL A 528 -30.23 28.27 0.18
CA VAL A 528 -30.99 27.27 -0.61
C VAL A 528 -30.04 26.48 -1.48
N LEU A 529 -29.10 27.16 -2.16
CA LEU A 529 -28.07 26.44 -2.97
C LEU A 529 -27.19 25.54 -2.12
N LEU A 530 -26.76 25.99 -0.93
CA LEU A 530 -25.96 25.19 -0.02
C LEU A 530 -26.73 23.95 0.47
N VAL A 531 -27.98 24.13 0.93
CA VAL A 531 -28.81 22.99 1.39
C VAL A 531 -29.07 22.03 0.24
N GLY A 532 -29.36 22.53 -0.95
CA GLY A 532 -29.56 21.71 -2.15
C GLY A 532 -28.32 20.92 -2.54
N SER A 533 -27.12 21.51 -2.41
CA SER A 533 -25.88 20.77 -2.68
C SER A 533 -25.58 19.70 -1.63
N LEU A 534 -25.83 19.97 -0.35
CA LEU A 534 -25.66 18.96 0.70
C LEU A 534 -26.62 17.77 0.55
N ALA A 535 -27.77 17.96 -0.07
CA ALA A 535 -28.70 16.87 -0.39
C ALA A 535 -28.16 15.90 -1.46
N LEU A 536 -27.08 16.24 -2.17
CA LEU A 536 -26.41 15.34 -3.11
C LEU A 536 -25.45 14.36 -2.41
N VAL A 537 -24.96 14.67 -1.20
CA VAL A 537 -23.98 13.84 -0.48
C VAL A 537 -24.40 12.37 -0.36
N PRO A 538 -25.66 12.02 0.00
CA PRO A 538 -26.06 10.62 0.09
C PRO A 538 -26.06 9.87 -1.24
N LYS A 539 -26.00 10.59 -2.38
CA LYS A 539 -26.00 10.00 -3.74
C LYS A 539 -24.60 9.76 -4.30
N LEU A 540 -23.59 10.36 -3.68
CA LEU A 540 -22.20 10.33 -4.19
C LEU A 540 -21.51 9.11 -3.61
N GLY A 541 -21.81 8.19 -2.99
CA GLY A 541 -20.99 7.10 -2.41
C GLY A 541 -19.74 7.56 -1.67
N PHE A 542 -19.17 6.70 -0.85
CA PHE A 542 -17.95 6.97 -0.10
C PHE A 542 -16.93 5.87 -0.39
N THR A 543 -15.74 6.25 -0.81
CA THR A 543 -14.62 5.32 -1.02
C THR A 543 -13.32 5.91 -0.49
N PHE A 544 -12.39 5.07 -0.11
CA PHE A 544 -11.05 5.53 0.29
C PHE A 544 -10.30 6.10 -0.92
N LEU A 545 -10.10 5.27 -1.95
CA LEU A 545 -9.57 5.66 -3.25
C LEU A 545 -10.55 5.22 -4.35
N PRO A 546 -10.66 5.96 -5.46
CA PRO A 546 -11.41 5.51 -6.62
C PRO A 546 -10.85 4.20 -7.16
N ASN A 547 -11.71 3.30 -7.60
CA ASN A 547 -11.27 2.07 -8.26
C ASN A 547 -10.68 2.39 -9.63
N GLU A 548 -9.47 1.92 -9.86
CA GLU A 548 -8.84 1.96 -11.18
C GLU A 548 -9.16 0.68 -11.94
N GLU A 549 -9.59 0.78 -13.19
CA GLU A 549 -9.74 -0.38 -14.04
C GLU A 549 -8.37 -0.94 -14.43
N GLN A 550 -8.00 -2.06 -13.82
CA GLN A 550 -6.75 -2.75 -14.09
C GLN A 550 -6.96 -3.88 -15.09
N LYS A 551 -6.09 -3.97 -16.10
CA LYS A 551 -6.12 -5.07 -17.09
C LYS A 551 -5.42 -6.34 -16.59
N THR A 552 -4.92 -6.33 -15.37
CA THR A 552 -4.37 -7.50 -14.70
C THR A 552 -5.29 -7.90 -13.55
N LEU A 553 -5.74 -9.16 -13.56
CA LEU A 553 -6.55 -9.76 -12.50
C LEU A 553 -5.69 -10.69 -11.66
N VAL A 554 -6.02 -10.76 -10.38
CA VAL A 554 -5.53 -11.80 -9.47
C VAL A 554 -6.70 -12.73 -9.16
N ALA A 555 -6.58 -13.98 -9.56
CA ALA A 555 -7.53 -15.01 -9.20
C ALA A 555 -6.87 -16.02 -8.25
N SER A 556 -7.64 -16.61 -7.37
CA SER A 556 -7.17 -17.65 -6.46
C SER A 556 -8.21 -18.72 -6.27
N ILE A 557 -7.74 -19.95 -6.04
CA ILE A 557 -8.55 -21.04 -5.55
C ILE A 557 -7.86 -21.66 -4.33
N GLU A 558 -8.62 -21.84 -3.25
CA GLU A 558 -8.19 -22.52 -2.04
C GLU A 558 -9.05 -23.77 -1.84
N LEU A 559 -8.45 -24.93 -1.89
CA LEU A 559 -9.07 -26.21 -1.67
C LEU A 559 -9.13 -26.53 -0.16
N PRO A 560 -9.90 -27.52 0.28
CA PRO A 560 -9.88 -27.92 1.69
C PRO A 560 -8.46 -28.16 2.23
N ALA A 561 -8.22 -27.81 3.48
CA ALA A 561 -6.87 -27.74 4.08
C ALA A 561 -6.04 -29.02 3.95
N SER A 562 -6.68 -30.19 3.93
CA SER A 562 -6.01 -31.50 3.77
C SER A 562 -5.70 -31.88 2.31
N THR A 563 -5.88 -30.97 1.34
CA THR A 563 -5.66 -31.28 -0.08
C THR A 563 -4.18 -31.24 -0.42
N SER A 564 -3.67 -32.29 -1.09
CA SER A 564 -2.27 -32.35 -1.55
C SER A 564 -2.02 -31.34 -2.69
N VAL A 565 -0.76 -30.92 -2.85
CA VAL A 565 -0.35 -30.02 -3.94
C VAL A 565 -0.61 -30.64 -5.33
N VAL A 566 -0.49 -31.96 -5.46
CA VAL A 566 -0.76 -32.69 -6.72
C VAL A 566 -2.23 -32.53 -7.12
N LYS A 567 -3.15 -32.75 -6.18
CA LYS A 567 -4.59 -32.57 -6.45
C LYS A 567 -4.91 -31.10 -6.75
N THR A 568 -4.28 -30.15 -6.03
CA THR A 568 -4.43 -28.72 -6.30
C THR A 568 -3.95 -28.38 -7.71
N ASN A 569 -2.84 -28.98 -8.12
CA ASN A 569 -2.29 -28.82 -9.46
C ASN A 569 -3.24 -29.34 -10.56
N ASP A 570 -3.87 -30.49 -10.36
CA ASP A 570 -4.85 -31.02 -11.32
C ASP A 570 -6.04 -30.08 -11.50
N VAL A 571 -6.57 -29.52 -10.40
CA VAL A 571 -7.67 -28.55 -10.44
C VAL A 571 -7.21 -27.25 -11.11
N SER A 572 -5.99 -26.80 -10.81
CA SER A 572 -5.41 -25.61 -11.41
C SER A 572 -5.29 -25.71 -12.93
N LEU A 573 -4.86 -26.86 -13.46
CA LEU A 573 -4.78 -27.09 -14.90
C LEU A 573 -6.13 -26.91 -15.61
N GLU A 574 -7.23 -27.34 -15.01
CA GLU A 574 -8.56 -27.13 -15.59
C GLU A 574 -9.00 -25.66 -15.53
N MET A 575 -8.63 -24.94 -14.47
CA MET A 575 -8.84 -23.47 -14.38
C MET A 575 -8.07 -22.75 -15.47
N GLU A 576 -6.78 -23.04 -15.64
CA GLU A 576 -5.91 -22.43 -16.65
C GLU A 576 -6.44 -22.65 -18.08
N LYS A 577 -6.91 -23.88 -18.39
CA LYS A 577 -7.53 -24.19 -19.67
C LYS A 577 -8.78 -23.36 -19.90
N MET A 578 -9.58 -23.11 -18.87
CA MET A 578 -10.78 -22.29 -18.95
C MET A 578 -10.40 -20.82 -19.21
N PHE A 579 -9.43 -20.28 -18.49
CA PHE A 579 -8.97 -18.89 -18.71
C PHE A 579 -8.49 -18.67 -20.15
N LEU A 580 -7.65 -19.55 -20.67
CA LEU A 580 -7.05 -19.41 -22.01
C LEU A 580 -8.01 -19.66 -23.18
N LYS A 581 -9.17 -20.30 -22.92
CA LYS A 581 -10.23 -20.42 -23.95
C LYS A 581 -10.97 -19.11 -24.21
N ARG A 582 -10.82 -18.12 -23.34
CA ARG A 582 -11.54 -16.85 -23.45
C ARG A 582 -10.81 -15.90 -24.38
N SER A 583 -11.61 -15.19 -25.17
CA SER A 583 -11.08 -14.22 -26.16
C SER A 583 -10.59 -12.91 -25.54
N ASP A 584 -11.03 -12.58 -24.32
CA ASP A 584 -10.68 -11.38 -23.56
C ASP A 584 -9.38 -11.54 -22.72
N VAL A 585 -8.90 -12.77 -22.54
CA VAL A 585 -7.64 -13.07 -21.85
C VAL A 585 -6.46 -13.03 -22.84
N GLU A 586 -5.37 -12.40 -22.45
CA GLU A 586 -4.11 -12.33 -23.18
C GLU A 586 -3.12 -13.39 -22.70
N SER A 587 -2.92 -13.47 -21.37
CA SER A 587 -1.99 -14.44 -20.75
C SER A 587 -2.40 -14.80 -19.33
N VAL A 588 -1.93 -15.95 -18.89
CA VAL A 588 -2.15 -16.49 -17.53
C VAL A 588 -0.84 -16.99 -16.96
N THR A 589 -0.46 -16.49 -15.80
CA THR A 589 0.61 -17.04 -14.97
C THR A 589 -0.02 -17.76 -13.79
N ALA A 590 0.27 -19.04 -13.60
CA ALA A 590 -0.24 -19.85 -12.50
C ALA A 590 0.89 -20.23 -11.55
N ALA A 591 0.60 -20.15 -10.24
CA ALA A 591 1.47 -20.65 -9.18
C ALA A 591 0.64 -21.51 -8.22
N VAL A 592 1.04 -22.76 -8.04
CA VAL A 592 0.33 -23.76 -7.25
C VAL A 592 1.21 -24.24 -6.11
N GLY A 593 0.73 -24.20 -4.88
CA GLY A 593 1.51 -24.58 -3.70
C GLY A 593 2.58 -23.56 -3.30
N SER A 594 2.54 -22.36 -3.91
CA SER A 594 3.52 -21.30 -3.66
C SER A 594 3.43 -20.70 -2.26
N ARG A 595 4.49 -19.99 -1.87
CA ARG A 595 4.46 -19.20 -0.64
C ARG A 595 3.54 -18.00 -0.81
N ASP A 596 2.68 -17.79 0.17
CA ASP A 596 1.94 -16.52 0.30
C ASP A 596 2.94 -15.40 0.65
N PHE A 597 2.98 -14.34 -0.16
CA PHE A 597 3.96 -13.25 0.01
C PHE A 597 3.75 -12.41 1.29
N ARG A 598 2.57 -12.49 1.92
CA ARG A 598 2.26 -11.76 3.16
C ARG A 598 2.57 -12.57 4.41
N THR A 599 2.36 -13.89 4.33
CA THR A 599 2.49 -14.78 5.49
C THR A 599 3.69 -15.71 5.41
N GLY A 600 4.43 -15.71 4.29
CA GLY A 600 5.55 -16.63 4.07
C GLY A 600 5.18 -18.12 3.97
N LEU A 601 3.90 -18.46 4.24
CA LEU A 601 3.39 -19.83 4.30
C LEU A 601 3.35 -20.49 2.93
N LYS A 602 3.96 -21.66 2.78
CA LYS A 602 3.67 -22.58 1.66
C LYS A 602 2.26 -23.13 1.86
N ARG A 603 1.38 -22.98 0.86
CA ARG A 603 0.00 -23.46 0.88
C ARG A 603 -0.24 -24.49 -0.21
N PRO A 604 -0.02 -25.79 0.06
CA PRO A 604 -0.17 -26.84 -0.95
C PRO A 604 -1.58 -26.95 -1.51
N ASN A 605 -2.57 -26.50 -0.77
CA ASN A 605 -3.99 -26.49 -1.15
C ASN A 605 -4.44 -25.23 -1.88
N GLN A 606 -3.52 -24.32 -2.25
CA GLN A 606 -3.84 -23.07 -2.91
C GLN A 606 -3.18 -22.93 -4.27
N ALA A 607 -3.92 -22.38 -5.24
CA ALA A 607 -3.36 -21.90 -6.50
C ALA A 607 -3.73 -20.43 -6.72
N SER A 608 -2.77 -19.66 -7.21
CA SER A 608 -2.93 -18.24 -7.52
C SER A 608 -2.63 -18.01 -8.99
N TYR A 609 -3.39 -17.08 -9.61
CA TYR A 609 -3.28 -16.79 -11.03
C TYR A 609 -3.16 -15.28 -11.24
N TYR A 610 -2.19 -14.88 -12.05
CA TYR A 610 -2.14 -13.54 -12.63
C TYR A 610 -2.66 -13.64 -14.06
N ILE A 611 -3.80 -12.99 -14.31
CA ILE A 611 -4.50 -13.04 -15.58
C ILE A 611 -4.44 -11.67 -16.22
N ARG A 612 -3.74 -11.56 -17.33
CA ARG A 612 -3.68 -10.34 -18.11
C ARG A 612 -4.81 -10.32 -19.13
N LEU A 613 -5.58 -9.27 -19.13
CA LEU A 613 -6.65 -9.04 -20.09
C LEU A 613 -6.16 -8.22 -21.27
N LYS A 614 -6.81 -8.36 -22.41
CA LYS A 614 -6.61 -7.49 -23.57
C LYS A 614 -7.16 -6.09 -23.25
N ASP A 615 -6.57 -5.06 -23.86
CA ASP A 615 -6.98 -3.67 -23.64
C ASP A 615 -8.47 -3.40 -23.93
N SER A 616 -9.05 -4.15 -24.88
CA SER A 616 -10.47 -4.06 -25.26
C SER A 616 -11.44 -4.77 -24.30
N ALA A 617 -10.96 -5.50 -23.29
CA ALA A 617 -11.79 -6.25 -22.38
C ALA A 617 -12.49 -5.32 -21.37
N ASP A 618 -13.75 -5.62 -21.06
CA ASP A 618 -14.48 -5.02 -19.93
C ASP A 618 -14.10 -5.78 -18.66
N THR A 619 -13.28 -5.16 -17.82
CA THR A 619 -12.68 -5.82 -16.65
C THR A 619 -13.72 -6.25 -15.63
N ALA A 620 -14.66 -5.37 -15.26
CA ALA A 620 -15.68 -5.69 -14.25
C ALA A 620 -16.58 -6.86 -14.67
N LYS A 621 -16.99 -6.87 -15.95
CA LYS A 621 -17.76 -7.97 -16.52
C LYS A 621 -16.94 -9.26 -16.57
N THR A 622 -15.66 -9.16 -16.92
CA THR A 622 -14.77 -10.33 -17.00
C THR A 622 -14.55 -10.94 -15.63
N VAL A 623 -14.33 -10.14 -14.59
CA VAL A 623 -14.21 -10.58 -13.18
C VAL A 623 -15.44 -11.41 -12.77
N ALA A 624 -16.64 -10.86 -12.98
CA ALA A 624 -17.89 -11.55 -12.59
C ALA A 624 -18.08 -12.89 -13.35
N VAL A 625 -17.73 -12.94 -14.62
CA VAL A 625 -17.85 -14.16 -15.43
C VAL A 625 -16.81 -15.21 -15.01
N LEU A 626 -15.54 -14.77 -14.83
CA LEU A 626 -14.46 -15.67 -14.39
C LEU A 626 -14.78 -16.28 -13.02
N GLU A 627 -15.21 -15.48 -12.08
CA GLU A 627 -15.56 -15.96 -10.73
C GLU A 627 -16.65 -17.02 -10.80
N LYS A 628 -17.70 -16.80 -11.60
CA LYS A 628 -18.80 -17.76 -11.81
C LYS A 628 -18.31 -19.08 -12.45
N GLU A 629 -17.45 -18.99 -13.46
CA GLU A 629 -16.90 -20.16 -14.13
C GLU A 629 -15.96 -20.95 -13.22
N MET A 630 -15.08 -20.26 -12.47
CA MET A 630 -14.20 -20.88 -11.47
C MET A 630 -15.02 -21.60 -10.39
N ARG A 631 -16.07 -20.96 -9.84
CA ARG A 631 -16.96 -21.61 -8.85
C ARG A 631 -17.63 -22.87 -9.41
N ARG A 632 -18.02 -22.85 -10.67
CA ARG A 632 -18.61 -24.03 -11.33
C ARG A 632 -17.61 -25.19 -11.40
N ILE A 633 -16.38 -24.92 -11.83
CA ILE A 633 -15.32 -25.94 -11.92
C ILE A 633 -14.93 -26.42 -10.51
N ALA A 634 -14.78 -25.50 -9.56
CA ALA A 634 -14.46 -25.80 -8.17
C ALA A 634 -15.49 -26.74 -7.54
N ASN A 635 -16.77 -26.47 -7.71
CA ASN A 635 -17.85 -27.32 -7.19
C ASN A 635 -17.84 -28.73 -7.79
N GLN A 636 -17.37 -28.90 -9.03
CA GLN A 636 -17.29 -30.20 -9.69
C GLN A 636 -16.06 -31.02 -9.28
N LEU A 637 -14.88 -30.38 -9.17
CA LEU A 637 -13.60 -31.06 -8.97
C LEU A 637 -13.11 -31.09 -7.52
N ALA A 638 -13.52 -30.08 -6.74
CA ALA A 638 -13.10 -29.87 -5.36
C ALA A 638 -14.24 -29.21 -4.55
N PRO A 639 -15.29 -29.94 -4.20
CA PRO A 639 -16.38 -29.38 -3.40
C PRO A 639 -15.86 -28.77 -2.10
N GLY A 640 -16.33 -27.56 -1.76
CA GLY A 640 -15.87 -26.80 -0.60
C GLY A 640 -14.69 -25.89 -0.86
N ALA A 641 -14.14 -25.84 -2.09
CA ALA A 641 -13.09 -24.90 -2.46
C ALA A 641 -13.62 -23.46 -2.46
N LYS A 642 -12.77 -22.54 -2.00
CA LYS A 642 -13.00 -21.09 -2.05
C LYS A 642 -12.38 -20.53 -3.32
N VAL A 643 -13.09 -19.62 -3.96
CA VAL A 643 -12.66 -18.98 -5.22
C VAL A 643 -12.76 -17.47 -5.06
N GLY A 644 -11.73 -16.76 -5.44
CA GLY A 644 -11.71 -15.30 -5.50
C GLY A 644 -11.16 -14.79 -6.83
N VAL A 645 -11.76 -13.74 -7.38
CA VAL A 645 -11.25 -13.02 -8.54
C VAL A 645 -11.36 -11.53 -8.25
N GLN A 646 -10.25 -10.82 -8.38
CA GLN A 646 -10.21 -9.37 -8.15
C GLN A 646 -9.26 -8.69 -9.13
N GLU A 647 -9.49 -7.41 -9.35
CA GLU A 647 -8.53 -6.58 -10.07
C GLU A 647 -7.27 -6.41 -9.22
N MET A 648 -6.12 -6.42 -9.89
CA MET A 648 -4.86 -6.18 -9.20
C MET A 648 -4.76 -4.71 -8.81
N SER A 649 -4.71 -4.42 -7.51
CA SER A 649 -4.53 -3.05 -7.04
C SER A 649 -3.11 -2.56 -7.35
N SER A 650 -3.00 -1.45 -8.05
CA SER A 650 -1.70 -0.84 -8.40
C SER A 650 -1.06 -0.04 -7.27
N GLY A 651 -1.27 -0.43 -6.02
CA GLY A 651 -0.47 0.07 -4.90
C GLY A 651 -1.10 1.18 -4.05
N GLY A 652 -2.43 1.20 -3.92
CA GLY A 652 -3.07 1.90 -2.81
C GLY A 652 -2.86 1.14 -1.48
N PRO A 653 -3.03 1.79 -0.33
CA PRO A 653 -3.11 1.06 0.94
C PRO A 653 -4.17 -0.02 0.80
N PRO A 654 -3.97 -1.22 1.40
CA PRO A 654 -4.89 -2.33 1.27
C PRO A 654 -6.27 -1.95 1.83
N THR A 655 -7.11 -1.41 0.98
CA THR A 655 -8.50 -1.11 1.30
C THR A 655 -9.31 -2.29 0.86
N ASN A 656 -9.78 -3.08 1.81
CA ASN A 656 -10.76 -4.11 1.52
C ASN A 656 -12.17 -3.54 1.72
N ASN A 657 -13.06 -3.86 0.80
CA ASN A 657 -14.48 -3.55 0.93
C ASN A 657 -15.18 -4.54 1.87
N ASN A 658 -14.46 -5.13 2.81
CA ASN A 658 -15.00 -6.11 3.73
C ASN A 658 -15.57 -5.44 4.97
N VAL A 659 -16.74 -5.89 5.39
CA VAL A 659 -17.19 -5.71 6.76
C VAL A 659 -16.65 -6.88 7.58
N ASN A 660 -16.01 -6.58 8.72
CA ASN A 660 -15.51 -7.56 9.66
C ASN A 660 -16.30 -7.43 10.96
N ILE A 661 -16.79 -8.57 11.46
CA ILE A 661 -17.47 -8.65 12.74
C ILE A 661 -16.64 -9.53 13.63
N ASP A 662 -16.00 -8.90 14.61
CA ASP A 662 -15.12 -9.53 15.58
C ASP A 662 -15.91 -9.82 16.85
N LEU A 663 -15.90 -11.07 17.25
CA LEU A 663 -16.59 -11.60 18.41
C LEU A 663 -15.57 -12.10 19.41
N TYR A 664 -15.68 -11.71 20.67
CA TYR A 664 -14.73 -12.06 21.73
C TYR A 664 -15.46 -12.76 22.87
N SER A 665 -14.96 -13.90 23.29
CA SER A 665 -15.38 -14.62 24.48
C SER A 665 -14.25 -15.50 25.00
N ASN A 666 -14.29 -15.86 26.27
CA ASN A 666 -13.45 -16.90 26.86
C ASN A 666 -14.06 -18.30 26.66
N ASP A 667 -15.35 -18.35 26.34
CA ASP A 667 -16.06 -19.59 26.03
C ASP A 667 -16.08 -19.81 24.52
N LEU A 668 -15.40 -20.84 24.06
CA LEU A 668 -15.26 -21.18 22.65
C LEU A 668 -16.59 -21.67 22.02
N GLU A 669 -17.45 -22.36 22.79
CA GLU A 669 -18.76 -22.81 22.29
C GLU A 669 -19.72 -21.63 22.10
N ALA A 670 -19.75 -20.70 23.05
CA ALA A 670 -20.52 -19.47 22.94
C ALA A 670 -20.04 -18.63 21.74
N LEU A 671 -18.71 -18.53 21.58
CA LEU A 671 -18.10 -17.81 20.46
C LEU A 671 -18.45 -18.42 19.11
N GLN A 672 -18.41 -19.75 19.00
CA GLN A 672 -18.77 -20.49 17.77
C GLN A 672 -20.25 -20.32 17.44
N THR A 673 -21.12 -20.38 18.46
CA THR A 673 -22.56 -20.20 18.29
C THR A 673 -22.87 -18.79 17.77
N ALA A 674 -22.26 -17.78 18.35
CA ALA A 674 -22.40 -16.39 17.95
C ALA A 674 -21.88 -16.16 16.51
N ALA A 675 -20.70 -16.68 16.20
CA ALA A 675 -20.09 -16.55 14.86
C ALA A 675 -20.98 -17.21 13.78
N LYS A 676 -21.57 -18.36 14.06
CA LYS A 676 -22.48 -19.04 13.15
C LYS A 676 -23.79 -18.27 12.92
N GLN A 677 -24.31 -17.61 13.96
CA GLN A 677 -25.50 -16.75 13.83
C GLN A 677 -25.22 -15.56 12.91
N VAL A 678 -24.09 -14.88 13.12
CA VAL A 678 -23.64 -13.75 12.30
C VAL A 678 -23.39 -14.21 10.85
N GLU A 679 -22.70 -15.32 10.66
CA GLU A 679 -22.45 -15.91 9.34
C GLU A 679 -23.75 -16.21 8.60
N THR A 680 -24.74 -16.83 9.28
CA THR A 680 -26.04 -17.15 8.70
C THR A 680 -26.79 -15.90 8.28
N TYR A 681 -26.75 -14.85 9.12
CA TYR A 681 -27.35 -13.55 8.81
C TYR A 681 -26.72 -12.91 7.57
N LEU A 682 -25.38 -12.88 7.50
CA LEU A 682 -24.67 -12.28 6.36
C LEU A 682 -24.91 -13.04 5.05
N LYS A 683 -24.97 -14.38 5.10
CA LYS A 683 -25.27 -15.22 3.91
C LYS A 683 -26.68 -15.02 3.33
N GLN A 684 -27.62 -14.45 4.10
CA GLN A 684 -28.98 -14.15 3.63
C GLN A 684 -29.11 -12.78 2.95
N ARG A 685 -28.04 -12.00 2.93
CA ARG A 685 -28.04 -10.64 2.34
C ARG A 685 -27.56 -10.68 0.90
N ASP A 686 -28.18 -9.88 0.04
CA ASP A 686 -27.82 -9.72 -1.37
C ASP A 686 -26.75 -8.64 -1.61
N ASP A 687 -26.53 -7.76 -0.62
CA ASP A 687 -25.57 -6.65 -0.69
C ASP A 687 -24.18 -7.00 -0.14
N VAL A 688 -23.97 -8.28 0.23
CA VAL A 688 -22.65 -8.82 0.58
C VAL A 688 -22.44 -10.17 -0.09
N LYS A 689 -21.17 -10.53 -0.29
CA LYS A 689 -20.74 -11.82 -0.84
C LYS A 689 -19.50 -12.33 -0.08
N ASP A 690 -19.09 -13.56 -0.38
CA ASP A 690 -17.86 -14.18 0.16
C ASP A 690 -17.79 -14.14 1.70
N VAL A 691 -18.89 -14.58 2.33
CA VAL A 691 -18.96 -14.66 3.79
C VAL A 691 -18.03 -15.75 4.30
N THR A 692 -17.06 -15.36 5.12
CA THR A 692 -16.07 -16.27 5.74
C THR A 692 -16.15 -16.18 7.27
N ASN A 693 -15.79 -17.27 7.94
CA ASN A 693 -15.77 -17.38 9.39
C ASN A 693 -14.57 -18.23 9.82
N ASN A 694 -13.63 -17.64 10.55
CA ASN A 694 -12.38 -18.29 10.93
C ASN A 694 -12.54 -19.43 11.96
N LEU A 695 -13.67 -19.55 12.63
CA LEU A 695 -13.96 -20.64 13.59
C LEU A 695 -14.76 -21.82 13.03
N THR A 696 -15.23 -21.76 11.79
CA THR A 696 -16.01 -22.87 11.21
C THR A 696 -15.15 -23.90 10.49
N GLU A 697 -13.91 -23.58 10.16
CA GLU A 697 -13.03 -24.48 9.43
C GLU A 697 -12.41 -25.48 10.39
N LYS A 698 -12.88 -26.72 10.32
CA LYS A 698 -12.30 -27.86 11.02
C LYS A 698 -11.66 -28.79 10.01
N GLN A 699 -10.56 -29.38 10.43
CA GLN A 699 -9.90 -30.49 9.71
C GLN A 699 -9.85 -31.72 10.60
N LYS A 700 -9.74 -32.86 9.94
CA LYS A 700 -9.60 -34.12 10.66
C LYS A 700 -8.15 -34.28 11.09
N GLN A 701 -7.97 -34.60 12.34
CA GLN A 701 -6.66 -34.92 12.94
C GLN A 701 -6.72 -36.34 13.53
N VAL A 702 -5.68 -37.10 13.32
CA VAL A 702 -5.54 -38.41 13.96
C VAL A 702 -4.77 -38.21 15.27
N ILE A 703 -5.38 -38.55 16.38
CA ILE A 703 -4.78 -38.48 17.71
C ILE A 703 -4.34 -39.86 18.15
N VAL A 704 -3.06 -40.04 18.45
CA VAL A 704 -2.48 -41.23 19.05
C VAL A 704 -2.36 -41.00 20.57
N ALA A 705 -3.32 -41.43 21.33
CA ALA A 705 -3.36 -41.27 22.77
C ALA A 705 -2.62 -42.46 23.43
N ILE A 706 -1.45 -42.22 23.99
CA ILE A 706 -0.63 -43.24 24.66
C ILE A 706 -1.32 -43.67 25.94
N ASP A 707 -1.40 -45.00 26.16
CA ASP A 707 -1.81 -45.59 27.41
C ASP A 707 -0.56 -45.81 28.31
N PRO A 708 -0.35 -44.97 29.35
CA PRO A 708 0.88 -45.05 30.15
C PRO A 708 1.11 -46.38 30.85
N GLU A 709 0.05 -47.07 31.29
CA GLU A 709 0.13 -48.34 32.00
C GLU A 709 0.56 -49.43 31.03
N LYS A 710 -0.04 -49.51 29.86
CA LYS A 710 0.33 -50.48 28.81
C LYS A 710 1.72 -50.17 28.25
N ALA A 711 2.05 -48.94 27.98
CA ALA A 711 3.38 -48.57 27.52
C ALA A 711 4.48 -48.98 28.53
N ALA A 712 4.28 -48.74 29.83
CA ALA A 712 5.17 -49.16 30.87
C ALA A 712 5.28 -50.70 30.96
N ALA A 713 4.15 -51.45 30.83
CA ALA A 713 4.15 -52.91 30.87
C ALA A 713 5.00 -53.56 29.75
N TYR A 714 5.03 -52.94 28.58
CA TYR A 714 5.87 -53.34 27.45
C TYR A 714 7.28 -52.68 27.46
N GLY A 715 7.60 -51.83 28.44
CA GLY A 715 8.88 -51.14 28.57
C GLY A 715 9.13 -50.15 27.46
N VAL A 716 8.07 -49.53 26.91
CA VAL A 716 8.13 -48.57 25.82
C VAL A 716 7.96 -47.16 26.41
N SER A 717 8.81 -46.24 26.02
CA SER A 717 8.73 -44.83 26.40
C SER A 717 7.84 -44.04 25.41
N GLY A 718 7.24 -42.93 25.87
CA GLY A 718 6.48 -42.04 24.98
C GLY A 718 7.32 -41.49 23.81
N MET A 719 8.61 -41.24 24.03
CA MET A 719 9.53 -40.79 22.97
C MET A 719 9.78 -41.87 21.88
N GLN A 720 9.81 -43.15 22.28
CA GLN A 720 9.92 -44.25 21.30
C GLN A 720 8.66 -44.37 20.44
N LEU A 721 7.46 -44.17 21.06
CA LEU A 721 6.20 -44.16 20.33
C LEU A 721 6.10 -42.94 19.40
N LEU A 722 6.48 -41.74 19.88
CA LEU A 722 6.55 -40.56 19.07
C LEU A 722 7.48 -40.76 17.86
N GLY A 723 8.69 -41.30 18.08
CA GLY A 723 9.63 -41.58 17.02
C GLY A 723 9.08 -42.58 16.01
N ALA A 724 8.49 -43.68 16.46
CA ALA A 724 7.92 -44.70 15.57
C ALA A 724 6.75 -44.19 14.71
N VAL A 725 5.89 -43.36 15.29
CA VAL A 725 4.81 -42.70 14.55
C VAL A 725 5.37 -41.65 13.58
N ALA A 726 6.33 -40.84 14.01
CA ALA A 726 6.97 -39.82 13.17
C ALA A 726 7.67 -40.48 11.97
N ASP A 727 8.47 -41.52 12.22
CA ASP A 727 9.17 -42.29 11.16
C ASP A 727 8.20 -42.92 10.14
N ALA A 728 6.98 -43.23 10.58
CA ALA A 728 5.97 -43.86 9.74
C ALA A 728 5.12 -42.88 8.94
N THR A 729 5.02 -41.63 9.39
CA THR A 729 4.10 -40.60 8.82
C THR A 729 4.79 -39.52 8.02
N LYS A 730 6.10 -39.31 8.23
CA LYS A 730 6.87 -38.31 7.50
C LYS A 730 8.26 -38.80 7.16
N PRO A 731 8.85 -38.34 6.05
CA PRO A 731 10.25 -38.59 5.77
C PRO A 731 11.15 -38.01 6.87
N VAL A 732 12.27 -38.69 7.13
CA VAL A 732 13.27 -38.29 8.10
C VAL A 732 14.43 -37.60 7.38
N ASP A 733 14.60 -36.32 7.59
CA ASP A 733 15.72 -35.56 7.05
C ASP A 733 17.03 -36.01 7.72
N VAL A 734 17.99 -36.51 6.92
CA VAL A 734 19.33 -36.86 7.37
C VAL A 734 20.23 -35.64 7.42
N GLY A 735 19.96 -34.66 6.58
CA GLY A 735 20.77 -33.47 6.34
C GLY A 735 21.53 -33.51 5.03
N THR A 736 22.41 -32.55 4.83
CA THR A 736 23.24 -32.44 3.61
C THR A 736 24.47 -33.30 3.73
N LEU A 737 24.63 -34.26 2.81
CA LEU A 737 25.83 -35.10 2.69
C LEU A 737 26.64 -34.72 1.45
N LYS A 738 27.95 -34.76 1.57
CA LYS A 738 28.84 -34.49 0.43
C LYS A 738 29.09 -35.76 -0.37
N LEU A 739 28.28 -36.00 -1.40
CA LEU A 739 28.34 -37.21 -2.24
C LEU A 739 28.79 -36.87 -3.67
N GLY A 740 29.84 -37.56 -4.14
CA GLY A 740 30.41 -37.27 -5.47
C GLY A 740 30.99 -35.84 -5.61
N GLY A 741 31.35 -35.17 -4.50
CA GLY A 741 31.88 -33.82 -4.49
C GLY A 741 30.80 -32.75 -4.49
N LYS A 742 29.51 -33.08 -4.49
CA LYS A 742 28.37 -32.20 -4.41
C LYS A 742 27.70 -32.34 -3.05
N ASP A 743 27.16 -31.24 -2.56
CA ASP A 743 26.33 -31.20 -1.37
C ASP A 743 24.91 -31.63 -1.78
N GLU A 744 24.48 -32.82 -1.33
CA GLU A 744 23.21 -33.45 -1.65
C GLU A 744 22.36 -33.58 -0.40
N GLN A 745 21.12 -33.14 -0.47
CA GLN A 745 20.15 -33.35 0.61
C GLN A 745 19.74 -34.81 0.63
N VAL A 746 19.74 -35.45 1.81
CA VAL A 746 19.43 -36.87 1.98
C VAL A 746 18.23 -37.03 2.88
N GLU A 747 17.28 -37.83 2.43
CA GLU A 747 16.03 -38.12 3.12
C GLU A 747 15.81 -39.62 3.26
N LEU A 748 15.30 -40.04 4.42
CA LEU A 748 14.89 -41.43 4.68
C LEU A 748 13.37 -41.52 4.69
N SER A 749 12.81 -42.51 4.00
CA SER A 749 11.37 -42.81 4.07
C SER A 749 11.17 -44.34 4.10
N TYR A 750 10.03 -44.78 4.56
CA TYR A 750 9.61 -46.17 4.36
C TYR A 750 9.05 -46.38 2.94
N ASP A 751 9.10 -47.63 2.45
CA ASP A 751 8.58 -48.04 1.14
C ASP A 751 7.05 -48.04 1.06
N GLU A 752 6.39 -48.13 2.20
CA GLU A 752 4.92 -48.08 2.32
C GLU A 752 4.51 -46.78 3.01
N THR A 753 3.80 -45.91 2.30
CA THR A 753 3.11 -44.77 2.91
C THR A 753 1.81 -45.21 3.55
N LEU A 754 1.54 -44.73 4.77
CA LEU A 754 0.31 -45.07 5.46
C LEU A 754 -0.89 -44.37 4.77
N GLY A 755 -1.83 -45.13 4.25
CA GLY A 755 -3.04 -44.66 3.58
C GLY A 755 -4.28 -44.65 4.46
N SER A 756 -4.20 -45.28 5.66
CA SER A 756 -5.35 -45.43 6.55
C SER A 756 -5.00 -45.41 8.03
N ILE A 757 -5.99 -45.12 8.87
CA ILE A 757 -5.87 -45.16 10.34
C ILE A 757 -5.61 -46.57 10.80
N ASP A 758 -6.16 -47.59 10.11
CA ASP A 758 -5.95 -48.99 10.49
C ASP A 758 -4.50 -49.44 10.24
N GLU A 759 -3.87 -48.95 9.16
CA GLU A 759 -2.45 -49.15 8.94
C GLU A 759 -1.58 -48.47 10.02
N LEU A 760 -2.00 -47.27 10.47
CA LEU A 760 -1.33 -46.57 11.58
C LEU A 760 -1.40 -47.37 12.88
N LYS A 761 -2.54 -48.02 13.19
CA LYS A 761 -2.70 -48.89 14.37
C LYS A 761 -1.75 -50.11 14.36
N GLU A 762 -1.41 -50.58 13.17
CA GLU A 762 -0.55 -51.77 12.98
C GLU A 762 0.94 -51.45 12.87
N ILE A 763 1.35 -50.16 13.04
CA ILE A 763 2.77 -49.82 13.05
C ILE A 763 3.54 -50.67 14.05
N PRO A 764 4.66 -51.34 13.66
CA PRO A 764 5.45 -52.18 14.54
C PRO A 764 6.27 -51.34 15.51
N ILE A 765 6.04 -51.54 16.79
CA ILE A 765 6.83 -50.95 17.87
C ILE A 765 7.80 -51.99 18.40
N VAL A 766 9.10 -51.73 18.30
CA VAL A 766 10.18 -52.60 18.80
C VAL A 766 10.27 -52.47 20.33
N THR A 767 10.08 -53.55 21.05
CA THR A 767 10.20 -53.62 22.50
C THR A 767 11.28 -54.63 22.89
N ARG A 768 11.66 -54.65 24.16
CA ARG A 768 12.60 -55.67 24.68
C ARG A 768 12.11 -57.11 24.56
N ASN A 769 10.78 -57.29 24.50
CA ASN A 769 10.15 -58.60 24.48
C ASN A 769 9.61 -58.97 23.08
N GLY A 770 9.96 -58.23 22.05
CA GLY A 770 9.50 -58.49 20.67
C GLY A 770 8.85 -57.26 20.04
N VAL A 771 8.24 -57.45 18.87
CA VAL A 771 7.54 -56.39 18.12
C VAL A 771 6.05 -56.48 18.43
N ILE A 772 5.45 -55.34 18.79
CA ILE A 772 4.02 -55.21 19.07
C ILE A 772 3.41 -54.16 18.16
N PRO A 773 2.09 -54.20 17.82
CA PRO A 773 1.44 -53.11 17.09
C PRO A 773 1.26 -51.88 17.97
N LEU A 774 1.20 -50.71 17.38
CA LEU A 774 0.93 -49.42 18.09
C LEU A 774 -0.36 -49.49 18.91
N SER A 775 -1.38 -50.14 18.40
CA SER A 775 -2.70 -50.35 19.04
C SER A 775 -2.62 -51.09 20.40
N ALA A 776 -1.51 -51.81 20.66
CA ALA A 776 -1.31 -52.48 21.95
C ALA A 776 -0.99 -51.51 23.08
N VAL A 777 -0.44 -50.35 22.79
CA VAL A 777 0.07 -49.33 23.78
C VAL A 777 -0.54 -47.93 23.61
N ALA A 778 -1.33 -47.73 22.56
CA ALA A 778 -1.98 -46.42 22.31
C ALA A 778 -3.36 -46.63 21.69
N GLU A 779 -4.27 -45.69 21.96
CA GLU A 779 -5.56 -45.55 21.29
C GLU A 779 -5.43 -44.59 20.11
N VAL A 780 -5.79 -45.03 18.90
CA VAL A 780 -5.77 -44.16 17.70
C VAL A 780 -7.19 -43.80 17.34
N LYS A 781 -7.49 -42.49 17.37
CA LYS A 781 -8.81 -41.95 17.07
C LYS A 781 -8.75 -40.70 16.19
N GLU A 782 -9.83 -40.48 15.46
CA GLU A 782 -10.01 -39.27 14.66
C GLU A 782 -10.71 -38.17 15.48
N ALA A 783 -10.25 -36.95 15.38
CA ALA A 783 -10.88 -35.80 16.01
C ALA A 783 -10.98 -34.65 15.01
N ASP A 784 -12.04 -33.86 15.13
CA ASP A 784 -12.16 -32.60 14.39
C ASP A 784 -11.46 -31.50 15.18
N VAL A 785 -10.42 -30.91 14.58
CA VAL A 785 -9.65 -29.79 15.15
C VAL A 785 -9.79 -28.56 14.28
N TYR A 786 -9.62 -27.38 14.88
CA TYR A 786 -9.62 -26.13 14.11
C TYR A 786 -8.39 -26.08 13.18
N THR A 787 -8.58 -25.53 11.98
CA THR A 787 -7.47 -25.32 11.01
C THR A 787 -6.54 -24.20 11.45
N SER A 788 -7.04 -23.25 12.25
CA SER A 788 -6.25 -22.18 12.85
C SER A 788 -6.86 -21.68 14.15
N ILE A 789 -6.00 -21.17 15.05
CA ILE A 789 -6.42 -20.45 16.26
C ILE A 789 -5.92 -19.01 16.12
N GLN A 790 -6.86 -18.06 16.14
CA GLN A 790 -6.55 -16.64 16.01
C GLN A 790 -6.83 -15.90 17.33
N LYS A 791 -5.93 -15.00 17.69
CA LYS A 791 -6.05 -14.17 18.89
C LYS A 791 -5.76 -12.71 18.55
N LEU A 792 -6.43 -11.83 19.26
CA LEU A 792 -6.18 -10.40 19.25
C LEU A 792 -5.88 -9.94 20.68
N ASP A 793 -4.70 -9.33 20.87
CA ASP A 793 -4.20 -8.94 22.19
C ASP A 793 -4.23 -10.08 23.22
N GLY A 794 -3.94 -11.31 22.75
CA GLY A 794 -3.91 -12.53 23.56
C GLY A 794 -5.28 -13.15 23.87
N LYS A 795 -6.37 -12.64 23.29
CA LYS A 795 -7.73 -13.21 23.45
C LYS A 795 -8.17 -13.89 22.17
N VAL A 796 -8.70 -15.08 22.29
CA VAL A 796 -9.30 -15.78 21.14
C VAL A 796 -10.49 -14.98 20.64
N PHE A 797 -10.60 -14.83 19.33
CA PHE A 797 -11.70 -14.13 18.69
C PHE A 797 -12.22 -14.89 17.46
N ALA A 798 -13.49 -14.73 17.18
CA ALA A 798 -14.09 -15.14 15.94
C ALA A 798 -14.24 -13.92 15.04
N ARG A 799 -13.77 -14.02 13.79
CA ARG A 799 -14.02 -13.01 12.76
C ARG A 799 -14.95 -13.57 11.70
N VAL A 800 -16.11 -12.94 11.55
CA VAL A 800 -16.99 -13.18 10.41
C VAL A 800 -16.82 -12.00 9.45
N SER A 801 -16.32 -12.29 8.25
CA SER A 801 -16.06 -11.26 7.22
C SER A 801 -16.97 -11.48 6.02
N ALA A 802 -17.39 -10.39 5.39
CA ALA A 802 -18.13 -10.43 4.14
C ALA A 802 -17.72 -9.27 3.24
N GLN A 803 -17.59 -9.50 1.95
CA GLN A 803 -17.30 -8.45 0.98
C GLN A 803 -18.60 -7.72 0.60
N ILE A 804 -18.60 -6.39 0.76
CA ILE A 804 -19.73 -5.53 0.40
C ILE A 804 -19.76 -5.37 -1.13
N VAL A 805 -20.95 -5.54 -1.70
CA VAL A 805 -21.21 -5.34 -3.12
C VAL A 805 -21.75 -3.93 -3.34
N GLY A 806 -21.07 -3.14 -4.19
CA GLY A 806 -21.46 -1.76 -4.51
C GLY A 806 -20.67 -0.69 -3.76
N ASP A 807 -20.98 0.57 -4.06
CA ASP A 807 -20.14 1.72 -3.68
C ASP A 807 -20.52 2.36 -2.33
N ASN A 808 -21.60 1.92 -1.69
CA ASN A 808 -22.07 2.52 -0.44
C ASN A 808 -21.70 1.69 0.80
N ILE A 809 -20.39 1.46 0.95
CA ILE A 809 -19.80 0.61 2.01
C ILE A 809 -20.30 1.04 3.40
N GLN A 810 -20.29 2.33 3.68
CA GLN A 810 -20.67 2.87 5.00
C GLN A 810 -22.12 2.56 5.37
N LYS A 811 -23.06 2.71 4.43
CA LYS A 811 -24.48 2.44 4.68
C LYS A 811 -24.69 0.96 4.99
N VAL A 812 -24.09 0.07 4.20
CA VAL A 812 -24.18 -1.37 4.37
C VAL A 812 -23.54 -1.79 5.69
N THR A 813 -22.35 -1.29 6.03
CA THR A 813 -21.68 -1.58 7.31
C THR A 813 -22.51 -1.10 8.52
N ASN A 814 -23.06 0.11 8.47
CA ASN A 814 -23.90 0.62 9.55
C ASN A 814 -25.18 -0.20 9.73
N ASP A 815 -25.80 -0.62 8.64
CA ASP A 815 -26.99 -1.47 8.66
C ASP A 815 -26.68 -2.86 9.24
N ILE A 816 -25.56 -3.46 8.81
CA ILE A 816 -25.08 -4.73 9.35
C ILE A 816 -24.79 -4.60 10.86
N SER A 817 -24.03 -3.58 11.25
CA SER A 817 -23.68 -3.36 12.66
C SER A 817 -24.92 -3.23 13.55
N LYS A 818 -25.93 -2.49 13.07
CA LYS A 818 -27.19 -2.33 13.80
C LYS A 818 -27.92 -3.66 13.97
N HIS A 819 -28.07 -4.45 12.89
CA HIS A 819 -28.75 -5.73 12.96
C HIS A 819 -27.97 -6.79 13.76
N VAL A 820 -26.64 -6.80 13.68
CA VAL A 820 -25.81 -7.73 14.47
C VAL A 820 -25.96 -7.46 15.96
N ASN A 821 -26.08 -6.19 16.37
CA ASN A 821 -26.36 -5.84 17.78
C ASN A 821 -27.77 -6.27 18.24
N ASP A 822 -28.72 -6.44 17.31
CA ASP A 822 -30.08 -6.93 17.61
C ASP A 822 -30.17 -8.46 17.62
N LEU A 823 -29.13 -9.19 17.19
CA LEU A 823 -29.07 -10.65 17.25
C LEU A 823 -29.01 -11.13 18.71
N LYS A 824 -29.66 -12.26 18.98
CA LYS A 824 -29.60 -12.93 20.29
C LYS A 824 -28.26 -13.65 20.48
N ILE A 825 -27.20 -12.88 20.59
CA ILE A 825 -25.85 -13.37 20.85
C ILE A 825 -25.72 -13.69 22.36
N PRO A 826 -25.04 -14.79 22.76
CA PRO A 826 -24.76 -15.09 24.17
C PRO A 826 -24.17 -13.88 24.90
N SER A 827 -24.60 -13.65 26.13
CA SER A 827 -24.28 -12.44 26.92
C SER A 827 -22.79 -12.30 27.28
N ASP A 828 -22.04 -13.37 27.22
CA ASP A 828 -20.59 -13.43 27.46
C ASP A 828 -19.75 -13.17 26.18
N VAL A 829 -20.42 -12.99 25.02
CA VAL A 829 -19.76 -12.63 23.77
C VAL A 829 -19.84 -11.13 23.53
N THR A 830 -18.69 -10.49 23.42
CA THR A 830 -18.58 -9.08 23.04
C THR A 830 -18.45 -8.96 21.53
N VAL A 831 -19.24 -8.08 20.92
CA VAL A 831 -19.25 -7.85 19.46
C VAL A 831 -18.57 -6.52 19.16
N LYS A 832 -17.68 -6.53 18.19
CA LYS A 832 -17.07 -5.33 17.62
C LYS A 832 -17.17 -5.41 16.09
N THR A 833 -17.89 -4.47 15.51
CA THR A 833 -17.95 -4.35 14.04
C THR A 833 -16.82 -3.44 13.58
N GLY A 834 -16.07 -3.87 12.57
CA GLY A 834 -14.95 -3.14 12.00
C GLY A 834 -14.74 -3.52 10.53
N GLY A 835 -13.65 -3.09 9.95
CA GLY A 835 -13.26 -3.39 8.57
C GLY A 835 -12.76 -2.17 7.83
N GLY A 836 -12.59 -2.26 6.51
CA GLY A 836 -12.11 -1.16 5.68
C GLY A 836 -12.96 0.12 5.76
N SER A 837 -14.23 0.00 6.18
CA SER A 837 -15.09 1.13 6.44
C SER A 837 -14.65 1.97 7.65
N ASP A 838 -14.12 1.35 8.70
CA ASP A 838 -13.69 2.07 9.92
C ASP A 838 -12.46 2.94 9.64
N GLU A 839 -11.49 2.43 8.91
CA GLU A 839 -10.31 3.19 8.48
C GLU A 839 -10.72 4.36 7.58
N THR A 840 -11.66 4.13 6.67
CA THR A 840 -12.22 5.17 5.81
C THR A 840 -12.90 6.25 6.65
N VAL A 841 -13.78 5.89 7.57
CA VAL A 841 -14.48 6.83 8.47
C VAL A 841 -13.49 7.58 9.35
N GLN A 842 -12.52 6.90 9.94
CA GLN A 842 -11.47 7.53 10.73
C GLN A 842 -10.71 8.56 9.91
N THR A 843 -10.31 8.21 8.70
CA THR A 843 -9.61 9.11 7.77
C THR A 843 -10.46 10.34 7.43
N PHE A 844 -11.74 10.16 7.09
CA PHE A 844 -12.64 11.29 6.84
C PHE A 844 -12.82 12.19 8.06
N ARG A 845 -12.89 11.62 9.26
CA ARG A 845 -12.95 12.37 10.52
C ARG A 845 -11.67 13.16 10.76
N GLU A 846 -10.51 12.55 10.58
CA GLU A 846 -9.20 13.20 10.75
C GLU A 846 -9.01 14.34 9.75
N LEU A 847 -9.37 14.15 8.48
CA LEU A 847 -9.37 15.20 7.46
C LEU A 847 -10.40 16.30 7.77
N GLY A 848 -11.56 15.95 8.32
CA GLY A 848 -12.54 16.92 8.79
C GLY A 848 -12.00 17.80 9.92
N VAL A 849 -11.29 17.22 10.88
CA VAL A 849 -10.60 17.96 11.95
C VAL A 849 -9.48 18.83 11.36
N ALA A 850 -8.70 18.31 10.42
CA ALA A 850 -7.66 19.08 9.73
C ALA A 850 -8.24 20.28 8.97
N MET A 851 -9.39 20.12 8.29
CA MET A 851 -10.09 21.24 7.63
C MET A 851 -10.58 22.29 8.63
N ALA A 852 -11.13 21.88 9.77
CA ALA A 852 -11.55 22.79 10.81
C ALA A 852 -10.34 23.58 11.39
N ALA A 853 -9.23 22.88 11.64
CA ALA A 853 -7.98 23.50 12.08
C ALA A 853 -7.44 24.48 11.02
N ALA A 854 -7.47 24.09 9.74
CA ALA A 854 -7.07 24.95 8.63
C ALA A 854 -7.90 26.24 8.57
N ILE A 855 -9.22 26.16 8.71
CA ILE A 855 -10.09 27.34 8.76
C ILE A 855 -9.72 28.26 9.95
N GLY A 856 -9.44 27.65 11.12
CA GLY A 856 -8.99 28.40 12.30
C GLY A 856 -7.66 29.12 12.07
N LEU A 857 -6.68 28.43 11.48
CA LEU A 857 -5.37 29.01 11.17
C LEU A 857 -5.45 30.11 10.09
N VAL A 858 -6.30 29.92 9.08
CA VAL A 858 -6.60 30.94 8.07
C VAL A 858 -7.23 32.18 8.72
N TYR A 859 -8.16 31.99 9.64
CA TYR A 859 -8.76 33.09 10.41
C TYR A 859 -7.69 33.86 11.19
N LEU A 860 -6.79 33.16 11.90
CA LEU A 860 -5.69 33.79 12.66
C LEU A 860 -4.72 34.56 11.75
N THR A 861 -4.32 33.96 10.62
CA THR A 861 -3.44 34.61 9.64
C THR A 861 -4.07 35.91 9.10
N MET A 862 -5.35 35.88 8.79
CA MET A 862 -6.07 37.07 8.33
C MET A 862 -6.26 38.09 9.46
N LEU A 863 -6.48 37.65 10.69
CA LEU A 863 -6.61 38.54 11.85
C LEU A 863 -5.31 39.34 12.08
N ILE A 864 -4.17 38.67 11.98
CA ILE A 864 -2.84 39.30 12.04
C ILE A 864 -2.65 40.29 10.89
N THR A 865 -3.07 39.93 9.68
CA THR A 865 -2.86 40.76 8.48
C THR A 865 -3.71 42.00 8.47
N PHE A 866 -4.99 41.88 8.82
CA PHE A 866 -5.97 42.99 8.73
C PHE A 866 -6.17 43.75 10.05
N GLY A 867 -5.80 43.18 11.19
CA GLY A 867 -5.94 43.80 12.50
C GLY A 867 -7.39 44.08 12.96
N LYS A 868 -8.40 43.47 12.30
CA LYS A 868 -9.82 43.68 12.54
C LYS A 868 -10.57 42.34 12.53
N VAL A 869 -11.28 41.98 13.59
CA VAL A 869 -12.00 40.73 13.76
C VAL A 869 -13.09 40.46 12.69
N ARG A 870 -13.75 41.52 12.24
CA ARG A 870 -14.88 41.42 11.28
C ARG A 870 -14.45 41.09 9.87
N VAL A 871 -13.27 41.53 9.46
CA VAL A 871 -12.76 41.35 8.08
C VAL A 871 -12.49 39.86 7.76
N PRO A 872 -11.78 39.11 8.62
CA PRO A 872 -11.62 37.67 8.41
C PRO A 872 -12.93 36.88 8.33
N LEU A 873 -13.93 37.21 9.15
CA LEU A 873 -15.24 36.56 9.12
C LEU A 873 -15.97 36.78 7.79
N ILE A 874 -15.89 38.00 7.24
CA ILE A 874 -16.45 38.29 5.91
C ILE A 874 -15.74 37.47 4.84
N ILE A 875 -14.41 37.34 4.88
CA ILE A 875 -13.64 36.60 3.92
C ILE A 875 -13.97 35.09 4.02
N LEU A 876 -14.00 34.55 5.24
CA LEU A 876 -14.30 33.12 5.46
C LEU A 876 -15.72 32.73 5.04
N SER A 877 -16.66 33.70 5.01
CA SER A 877 -18.01 33.40 4.51
C SER A 877 -18.06 32.98 3.04
N SER A 878 -16.99 33.21 2.26
CA SER A 878 -16.86 32.72 0.89
C SER A 878 -16.74 31.20 0.82
N LEU A 879 -16.28 30.55 1.90
CA LEU A 879 -16.12 29.08 1.97
C LEU A 879 -17.47 28.33 1.92
N LEU A 880 -18.57 29.01 2.29
CA LEU A 880 -19.93 28.44 2.21
C LEU A 880 -20.33 28.03 0.78
N PHE A 881 -19.65 28.54 -0.23
CA PHE A 881 -19.96 28.29 -1.63
C PHE A 881 -19.12 27.17 -2.25
N VAL A 882 -18.10 26.70 -1.55
CA VAL A 882 -17.24 25.61 -1.99
C VAL A 882 -18.04 24.32 -2.19
N PRO A 883 -18.82 23.83 -1.20
CA PRO A 883 -19.60 22.60 -1.37
C PRO A 883 -20.60 22.64 -2.53
N ILE A 884 -21.14 23.82 -2.85
CA ILE A 884 -22.17 23.98 -3.89
C ILE A 884 -21.65 23.46 -5.25
N GLY A 885 -20.52 23.98 -5.70
CA GLY A 885 -19.96 23.58 -6.98
C GLY A 885 -19.20 22.27 -6.94
N SER A 886 -18.49 22.00 -5.85
CA SER A 886 -17.73 20.75 -5.71
C SER A 886 -18.64 19.51 -5.74
N LEU A 887 -19.69 19.48 -4.92
CA LEU A 887 -20.62 18.36 -4.86
C LEU A 887 -21.43 18.21 -6.15
N PHE A 888 -21.81 19.34 -6.79
CA PHE A 888 -22.48 19.31 -8.08
C PHE A 888 -21.57 18.77 -9.20
N ALA A 889 -20.31 19.20 -9.25
CA ALA A 889 -19.35 18.72 -10.25
C ALA A 889 -19.06 17.24 -10.09
N LEU A 890 -18.89 16.75 -8.85
CA LEU A 890 -18.71 15.32 -8.55
C LEU A 890 -19.94 14.50 -8.98
N TYR A 891 -21.14 14.99 -8.69
CA TYR A 891 -22.39 14.32 -9.10
C TYR A 891 -22.52 14.21 -10.63
N VAL A 892 -22.15 15.27 -11.36
CA VAL A 892 -22.19 15.25 -12.84
C VAL A 892 -21.12 14.37 -13.45
N ALA A 893 -19.94 14.27 -12.79
CA ALA A 893 -18.83 13.43 -13.24
C ALA A 893 -18.91 11.97 -12.76
N ASP A 894 -19.95 11.64 -11.99
CA ASP A 894 -20.12 10.31 -11.37
C ASP A 894 -18.91 9.85 -10.52
N GLU A 895 -18.31 10.82 -9.80
CA GLU A 895 -17.16 10.57 -8.94
C GLU A 895 -17.59 10.48 -7.47
N PRO A 896 -17.15 9.43 -6.73
CA PRO A 896 -17.50 9.27 -5.32
C PRO A 896 -16.74 10.24 -4.42
N LEU A 897 -17.25 10.43 -3.20
CA LEU A 897 -16.52 11.12 -2.15
C LEU A 897 -15.34 10.26 -1.70
N SER A 898 -14.15 10.65 -2.10
CA SER A 898 -12.88 9.98 -1.80
C SER A 898 -11.96 10.89 -0.99
N ILE A 899 -10.84 10.35 -0.52
CA ILE A 899 -9.82 11.16 0.18
C ILE A 899 -9.30 12.28 -0.73
N SER A 900 -9.11 12.01 -2.03
CA SER A 900 -8.67 13.04 -2.98
C SER A 900 -9.65 14.20 -3.09
N VAL A 901 -10.96 13.94 -3.01
CA VAL A 901 -12.02 14.96 -2.95
C VAL A 901 -11.90 15.79 -1.67
N MET A 902 -11.66 15.14 -0.51
CA MET A 902 -11.47 15.86 0.75
C MET A 902 -10.27 16.80 0.73
N ILE A 903 -9.18 16.38 0.09
CA ILE A 903 -7.99 17.21 -0.11
C ILE A 903 -8.30 18.37 -1.06
N GLY A 904 -9.07 18.12 -2.12
CA GLY A 904 -9.57 19.16 -3.00
C GLY A 904 -10.39 20.23 -2.24
N LEU A 905 -11.25 19.79 -1.33
CA LEU A 905 -12.03 20.69 -0.44
C LEU A 905 -11.11 21.47 0.52
N LEU A 906 -10.13 20.79 1.14
CA LEU A 906 -9.12 21.44 1.99
C LEU A 906 -8.34 22.51 1.20
N MET A 907 -7.89 22.19 0.00
CA MET A 907 -7.16 23.12 -0.87
C MET A 907 -8.00 24.34 -1.23
N LEU A 908 -9.30 24.15 -1.48
CA LEU A 908 -10.23 25.24 -1.79
C LEU A 908 -10.38 26.24 -0.64
N ILE A 909 -10.17 25.83 0.63
CA ILE A 909 -10.12 26.77 1.77
C ILE A 909 -9.05 27.84 1.52
N GLY A 910 -7.89 27.47 1.05
CA GLY A 910 -6.82 28.38 0.70
C GLY A 910 -7.11 29.22 -0.55
N ILE A 911 -7.53 28.55 -1.64
CA ILE A 911 -7.69 29.20 -2.95
C ILE A 911 -8.85 30.21 -2.97
N VAL A 912 -9.99 29.84 -2.44
CA VAL A 912 -11.19 30.67 -2.46
C VAL A 912 -11.02 31.92 -1.60
N THR A 913 -10.38 31.78 -0.43
CA THR A 913 -10.12 32.93 0.45
C THR A 913 -9.22 33.98 -0.20
N THR A 914 -8.33 33.59 -1.13
CA THR A 914 -7.44 34.56 -1.81
C THR A 914 -8.22 35.55 -2.66
N ASN A 915 -9.25 35.12 -3.40
CA ASN A 915 -10.10 35.99 -4.19
C ASN A 915 -10.88 36.99 -3.30
N ALA A 916 -11.36 36.51 -2.17
CA ALA A 916 -12.05 37.34 -1.19
C ALA A 916 -11.07 38.33 -0.51
N ILE A 917 -9.85 37.92 -0.17
CA ILE A 917 -8.80 38.78 0.40
C ILE A 917 -8.51 39.96 -0.52
N VAL A 918 -8.25 39.70 -1.80
CA VAL A 918 -7.92 40.74 -2.80
C VAL A 918 -9.07 41.75 -2.97
N LEU A 919 -10.32 41.27 -2.94
CA LEU A 919 -11.50 42.15 -3.03
C LEU A 919 -11.65 43.01 -1.78
N VAL A 920 -11.61 42.40 -0.59
CA VAL A 920 -11.83 43.08 0.70
C VAL A 920 -10.70 44.04 1.03
N ASP A 921 -9.44 43.67 0.71
CA ASP A 921 -8.28 44.58 0.85
C ASP A 921 -8.47 45.84 0.01
N ARG A 922 -8.94 45.70 -1.24
CA ARG A 922 -9.24 46.87 -2.10
C ARG A 922 -10.36 47.73 -1.56
N ILE A 923 -11.41 47.14 -1.00
CA ILE A 923 -12.49 47.92 -0.32
C ILE A 923 -11.89 48.71 0.85
N GLY A 924 -11.02 48.08 1.64
CA GLY A 924 -10.30 48.70 2.75
C GLY A 924 -9.45 49.88 2.29
N GLN A 925 -8.62 49.71 1.25
CA GLN A 925 -7.80 50.78 0.67
C GLN A 925 -8.66 51.95 0.16
N ASN A 926 -9.74 51.70 -0.55
CA ASN A 926 -10.65 52.73 -1.02
C ASN A 926 -11.28 53.55 0.15
N ARG A 927 -11.58 52.88 1.26
CA ARG A 927 -12.11 53.54 2.46
C ARG A 927 -11.06 54.34 3.23
N GLU A 928 -9.87 53.74 3.46
CA GLU A 928 -8.85 54.38 4.33
C GLU A 928 -8.04 55.45 3.59
N GLN A 929 -7.67 55.19 2.33
CA GLN A 929 -6.82 56.10 1.56
C GLN A 929 -7.63 57.14 0.75
N LYS A 930 -8.71 56.70 0.11
CA LYS A 930 -9.53 57.60 -0.74
C LYS A 930 -10.75 58.18 -0.01
N ARG A 931 -10.97 57.80 1.26
CA ARG A 931 -12.08 58.25 2.10
C ARG A 931 -13.46 58.08 1.45
N MET A 932 -13.64 57.03 0.64
CA MET A 932 -14.92 56.74 -0.02
C MET A 932 -15.94 56.20 0.97
N THR A 933 -17.26 56.45 0.66
CA THR A 933 -18.35 55.79 1.41
C THR A 933 -18.31 54.27 1.27
N VAL A 934 -18.92 53.54 2.21
CA VAL A 934 -18.91 52.07 2.19
C VAL A 934 -19.39 51.53 0.86
N ARG A 935 -20.52 52.07 0.37
CA ARG A 935 -21.15 51.58 -0.86
C ARG A 935 -20.36 51.89 -2.11
N SER A 936 -19.86 53.14 -2.24
CA SER A 936 -19.02 53.53 -3.38
C SER A 936 -17.66 52.80 -3.39
N ALA A 937 -17.08 52.57 -2.20
CA ALA A 937 -15.85 51.79 -2.06
C ALA A 937 -16.02 50.31 -2.51
N ILE A 938 -17.18 49.68 -2.20
CA ILE A 938 -17.52 48.32 -2.63
C ILE A 938 -17.67 48.26 -4.15
N ILE A 939 -18.45 49.15 -4.75
CA ILE A 939 -18.74 49.17 -6.19
C ILE A 939 -17.45 49.40 -6.98
N GLU A 940 -16.63 50.39 -6.57
CA GLU A 940 -15.36 50.71 -7.23
C GLU A 940 -14.33 49.55 -7.08
N ALA A 941 -14.24 48.97 -5.89
CA ALA A 941 -13.35 47.80 -5.67
C ALA A 941 -13.78 46.61 -6.52
N GLY A 942 -15.07 46.34 -6.57
CA GLY A 942 -15.62 45.24 -7.37
C GLY A 942 -15.32 45.42 -8.86
N LYS A 943 -15.63 46.60 -9.43
CA LYS A 943 -15.31 46.89 -10.84
C LYS A 943 -13.82 46.76 -11.15
N THR A 944 -12.96 47.19 -10.24
CA THR A 944 -11.50 47.19 -10.45
C THR A 944 -10.89 45.79 -10.32
N ARG A 945 -11.44 44.94 -9.42
CA ARG A 945 -10.88 43.60 -9.13
C ARG A 945 -11.58 42.49 -9.88
N LEU A 946 -12.66 42.76 -10.61
CA LEU A 946 -13.38 41.75 -11.38
C LEU A 946 -12.48 40.97 -12.34
N ARG A 947 -11.72 41.73 -13.16
CA ARG A 947 -10.85 41.12 -14.20
C ARG A 947 -9.74 40.23 -13.60
N PRO A 948 -8.93 40.70 -12.60
CA PRO A 948 -7.97 39.82 -11.94
C PRO A 948 -8.58 38.55 -11.33
N ILE A 949 -9.67 38.66 -10.57
CA ILE A 949 -10.34 37.53 -9.91
C ILE A 949 -10.86 36.51 -10.92
N LEU A 950 -11.50 36.95 -11.99
CA LEU A 950 -11.96 36.04 -13.05
C LEU A 950 -10.79 35.40 -13.80
N MET A 951 -9.72 36.15 -14.04
CA MET A 951 -8.53 35.66 -14.76
C MET A 951 -7.83 34.56 -13.98
N THR A 952 -7.61 34.77 -12.67
CA THR A 952 -6.96 33.76 -11.82
C THR A 952 -7.83 32.51 -11.68
N ALA A 953 -9.11 32.67 -11.41
CA ALA A 953 -10.04 31.54 -11.32
C ALA A 953 -10.11 30.75 -12.64
N PHE A 954 -10.24 31.44 -13.78
CA PHE A 954 -10.32 30.80 -15.08
C PHE A 954 -9.00 30.13 -15.46
N ALA A 955 -7.84 30.74 -15.18
CA ALA A 955 -6.54 30.12 -15.42
C ALA A 955 -6.37 28.84 -14.59
N THR A 956 -6.74 28.85 -13.31
CA THR A 956 -6.67 27.66 -12.45
C THR A 956 -7.64 26.57 -12.91
N VAL A 957 -8.90 26.92 -13.25
CA VAL A 957 -9.87 25.95 -13.77
C VAL A 957 -9.37 25.30 -15.05
N THR A 958 -8.90 26.10 -16.01
CA THR A 958 -8.41 25.56 -17.29
C THR A 958 -7.13 24.74 -17.15
N ALA A 959 -6.26 25.05 -16.20
CA ALA A 959 -5.09 24.26 -15.89
C ALA A 959 -5.43 22.85 -15.38
N LEU A 960 -6.57 22.68 -14.72
CA LEU A 960 -7.00 21.40 -14.13
C LEU A 960 -7.90 20.59 -15.07
N ILE A 961 -8.37 21.15 -16.18
CA ILE A 961 -9.22 20.43 -17.14
C ILE A 961 -8.56 19.15 -17.67
N PRO A 962 -7.27 19.13 -18.12
CA PRO A 962 -6.65 17.90 -18.58
C PRO A 962 -6.70 16.81 -17.50
N LEU A 963 -6.36 17.16 -16.27
CA LEU A 963 -6.37 16.24 -15.12
C LEU A 963 -7.78 15.74 -14.76
N ALA A 964 -8.82 16.54 -14.95
CA ALA A 964 -10.21 16.14 -14.71
C ALA A 964 -10.78 15.21 -15.79
N LEU A 965 -10.21 15.21 -16.99
CA LEU A 965 -10.67 14.41 -18.12
C LEU A 965 -9.90 13.11 -18.34
N THR A 966 -8.82 12.90 -17.59
CA THR A 966 -8.02 11.68 -17.71
C THR A 966 -8.73 10.48 -17.07
N ASN A 967 -8.53 9.29 -17.70
CA ASN A 967 -8.97 8.00 -17.17
C ASN A 967 -7.82 7.00 -17.11
N GLU A 968 -6.57 7.47 -17.22
CA GLU A 968 -5.40 6.59 -17.20
C GLU A 968 -5.10 6.12 -15.77
N ALA A 969 -4.58 4.91 -15.65
CA ALA A 969 -4.16 4.33 -14.39
C ALA A 969 -3.12 5.23 -13.67
N GLY A 970 -3.20 5.33 -12.36
CA GLY A 970 -2.35 6.20 -11.54
C GLY A 970 -2.76 7.68 -11.51
N THR A 971 -3.75 8.10 -12.28
CA THR A 971 -4.19 9.50 -12.33
C THR A 971 -5.52 9.75 -11.61
N LEU A 972 -6.27 8.71 -11.24
CA LEU A 972 -7.61 8.82 -10.66
C LEU A 972 -7.63 9.56 -9.30
N ILE A 973 -6.58 9.43 -8.50
CA ILE A 973 -6.44 10.21 -7.26
C ILE A 973 -6.47 11.70 -7.58
N SER A 974 -5.81 12.10 -8.65
CA SER A 974 -5.73 13.50 -9.07
C SER A 974 -7.00 13.99 -9.78
N LYS A 975 -7.76 13.09 -10.43
CA LYS A 975 -9.02 13.40 -11.13
C LYS A 975 -10.11 13.89 -10.18
N GLY A 976 -10.40 13.15 -9.11
CA GLY A 976 -11.40 13.54 -8.10
C GLY A 976 -11.08 14.89 -7.44
N LEU A 977 -9.78 15.11 -7.15
CA LEU A 977 -9.29 16.39 -6.67
C LEU A 977 -9.53 17.51 -7.69
N ALA A 978 -9.18 17.31 -8.97
CA ALA A 978 -9.32 18.32 -10.01
C ALA A 978 -10.79 18.70 -10.23
N ILE A 979 -11.72 17.74 -10.32
CA ILE A 979 -13.15 17.96 -10.46
C ILE A 979 -13.69 18.77 -9.28
N THR A 980 -13.29 18.42 -8.05
CA THR A 980 -13.67 19.14 -6.82
C THR A 980 -13.25 20.59 -6.88
N VAL A 981 -12.00 20.82 -7.30
CA VAL A 981 -11.44 22.18 -7.36
C VAL A 981 -12.08 22.99 -8.49
N ILE A 982 -12.27 22.43 -9.66
CA ILE A 982 -12.96 23.09 -10.79
C ILE A 982 -14.37 23.53 -10.37
N GLY A 983 -15.15 22.60 -9.81
CA GLY A 983 -16.52 22.89 -9.36
C GLY A 983 -16.56 23.92 -8.25
N GLY A 984 -15.80 23.70 -7.19
CA GLY A 984 -15.77 24.56 -6.01
C GLY A 984 -15.23 25.97 -6.28
N LEU A 985 -14.18 26.08 -7.10
CA LEU A 985 -13.61 27.38 -7.48
C LEU A 985 -14.57 28.17 -8.39
N THR A 986 -15.24 27.50 -9.33
CA THR A 986 -16.19 28.13 -10.22
C THR A 986 -17.38 28.70 -9.45
N SER A 987 -18.03 27.88 -8.62
CA SER A 987 -19.18 28.32 -7.82
C SER A 987 -18.81 29.40 -6.82
N SER A 988 -17.71 29.19 -6.08
CA SER A 988 -17.26 30.13 -5.07
C SER A 988 -16.85 31.47 -5.68
N THR A 989 -16.13 31.49 -6.80
CA THR A 989 -15.74 32.76 -7.45
C THR A 989 -16.95 33.58 -7.90
N LEU A 990 -17.93 32.94 -8.55
CA LEU A 990 -19.14 33.62 -9.03
C LEU A 990 -19.97 34.13 -7.86
N LEU A 991 -20.19 33.31 -6.85
CA LEU A 991 -21.01 33.69 -5.69
C LEU A 991 -20.30 34.68 -4.78
N THR A 992 -18.99 34.55 -4.57
CA THR A 992 -18.19 35.50 -3.76
C THR A 992 -18.24 36.93 -4.30
N LEU A 993 -18.19 37.09 -5.62
CA LEU A 993 -18.28 38.40 -6.27
C LEU A 993 -19.61 39.13 -5.98
N VAL A 994 -20.68 38.41 -5.63
CA VAL A 994 -21.99 38.98 -5.27
C VAL A 994 -22.19 39.00 -3.77
N PHE A 995 -21.83 37.93 -3.08
CA PHE A 995 -22.12 37.76 -1.66
C PHE A 995 -21.20 38.59 -0.75
N ILE A 996 -19.89 38.61 -0.99
CA ILE A 996 -18.92 39.36 -0.16
C ILE A 996 -19.22 40.85 -0.13
N PRO A 997 -19.55 41.53 -1.24
CA PRO A 997 -20.05 42.87 -1.23
C PRO A 997 -21.27 43.10 -0.30
N ALA A 998 -22.29 42.24 -0.41
CA ALA A 998 -23.50 42.30 0.42
C ALA A 998 -23.17 42.05 1.89
N MET A 999 -22.32 41.07 2.20
CA MET A 999 -21.88 40.75 3.56
C MET A 999 -21.06 41.86 4.18
N TYR A 1000 -20.15 42.49 3.40
CA TYR A 1000 -19.34 43.61 3.87
C TYR A 1000 -20.24 44.84 4.26
N GLU A 1001 -21.20 45.17 3.42
CA GLU A 1001 -22.16 46.26 3.76
C GLU A 1001 -23.02 45.88 4.97
N ALA A 1002 -23.45 44.61 5.13
CA ALA A 1002 -24.20 44.15 6.29
C ALA A 1002 -23.42 44.28 7.60
N PHE A 1003 -22.13 43.87 7.62
CA PHE A 1003 -21.26 43.99 8.81
C PHE A 1003 -20.90 45.44 9.17
N PHE A 1004 -20.86 46.34 8.17
CA PHE A 1004 -20.61 47.78 8.35
C PHE A 1004 -21.86 48.65 8.19
N PHE A 1005 -23.06 48.06 8.36
CA PHE A 1005 -24.36 48.72 8.17
C PHE A 1005 -24.50 49.99 8.99
N ARG A 1006 -24.07 50.00 10.26
CA ARG A 1006 -24.13 51.20 11.11
C ARG A 1006 -23.30 52.38 10.58
N THR A 1007 -22.17 52.07 9.97
CA THR A 1007 -21.27 53.03 9.35
C THR A 1007 -21.86 53.52 8.02
N ALA A 1008 -22.35 52.58 7.18
CA ALA A 1008 -22.95 52.87 5.89
C ALA A 1008 -24.21 53.77 6.01
N LYS A 1009 -25.00 53.55 7.08
CA LYS A 1009 -26.20 54.38 7.35
C LYS A 1009 -25.88 55.80 7.81
N ARG A 1010 -24.72 56.06 8.43
CA ARG A 1010 -24.25 57.38 8.89
C ARG A 1010 -23.53 58.18 7.82
N GLU A 1011 -23.12 57.56 6.74
CA GLU A 1011 -22.46 58.25 5.64
C GLU A 1011 -23.50 58.88 4.70
N PRO A 1012 -23.33 60.14 4.24
CA PRO A 1012 -24.27 60.78 3.29
C PRO A 1012 -24.26 59.99 1.97
N MET A 1013 -25.45 59.71 1.45
CA MET A 1013 -25.56 59.12 0.11
C MET A 1013 -24.90 60.06 -0.89
N ALA A 1014 -23.82 59.61 -1.55
CA ALA A 1014 -23.25 60.35 -2.66
C ALA A 1014 -24.33 60.48 -3.77
N LYS A 1015 -24.78 61.72 -4.07
CA LYS A 1015 -25.66 62.02 -5.20
C LYS A 1015 -25.01 61.70 -6.52
#